data_1b779eb69399185411f135a073e91d60
#
_entry.id   1b779eb69399185411f135a073e91d60
#
_cell.length_a   1.000
_cell.length_b   1.000
_cell.length_c   1.000
_cell.angle_alpha   90.00
_cell.angle_beta   90.00
_cell.angle_gamma   90.00
#
_symmetry.space_group_name_H-M   'P 1'
#
loop_
_entity.id
_entity.type
_entity.pdbx_description
1 polymer ?
#
loop_
_entity_poly.entity_id
_entity_poly.type
_entity_poly.pdbx_seq_one_letter_code
_entity_poly.pdbx_strand_id
1 'polypeptide(L)'
;MCKARLRIVLFGLVPLFATSILRAQSSNDSIAEIELEEVAVTALRQRIALERVPAALSINSFSSDYQGAQRSLQEYLYQVPGLIALNSSNYAQDLRISIRGFGARAAFGIRGIKLVVDNIPETTPDGQGQLDNLPLDLIETIAVLRGPSSLRYGNASGGVISIDTRENLTADRHRLTMRIGAFGQTQFTYTSALQLNKGGLLLHLSHQDIEGYRAHSRTKTSLANLKYVRRFSKDSKWVIQANYADSPMADDPGAIDLEDFNADPFQARSQNVAYGAGESIRHYKVGSSLNHRSAAYELTTYGFFSGRNFEGFLPFANGGAVVLDRFYAGQGSSLRWTFSKEVKVKHDLIVGYDWAYQRDHRRRYENLSGSRGALSLDQDEGFASLGSYLLYELKSKRLLFQGGLRFDRNKLELEDFFRADGVDDSDAINLNAMSPQMGFSYQLHPELSVFVNGSKAYETPALSELITPPYSTSGFNQDLGVQKTEMLELGVNRRATNSNWEVVLFTGKTINDIVPYELAAYPGRSFYRNAGQTKRSGIELAYQRQFNRFNLDLVYAYLDLRFAEDSSPEVANRHLPGVPWQSGSLQLSYQASESIRLNYQRVRRGALYADDENLNRVEGFWLDHFSLQKKWTLTSLSLAATMGVQNIANVRYADNIRINAFGSRYYELGLPRQVYIGINMSL
;
A
#
# COMPACT_ATOMS: atom_id res chain seq x y z
N MET A 1 -28.89 -28.40 -22.34
CA MET A 1 -29.07 -28.99 -21.01
C MET A 1 -27.74 -29.63 -20.59
N CYS A 2 -26.92 -28.90 -19.86
CA CYS A 2 -25.72 -29.47 -19.26
C CYS A 2 -25.58 -28.83 -17.88
N LYS A 3 -25.84 -29.62 -16.83
CA LYS A 3 -25.80 -29.17 -15.43
C LYS A 3 -24.35 -29.13 -14.98
N ALA A 4 -23.81 -27.92 -14.77
CA ALA A 4 -22.54 -27.73 -14.08
C ALA A 4 -22.73 -28.02 -12.57
N ARG A 5 -22.09 -29.06 -12.07
CA ARG A 5 -22.06 -29.41 -10.65
C ARG A 5 -21.02 -28.54 -9.94
N LEU A 6 -21.50 -27.64 -9.12
CA LEU A 6 -20.70 -26.88 -8.14
C LEU A 6 -20.17 -27.87 -7.09
N ARG A 7 -18.88 -28.22 -7.13
CA ARG A 7 -18.21 -28.95 -6.05
C ARG A 7 -17.78 -27.95 -4.98
N ILE A 8 -18.64 -27.77 -4.00
CA ILE A 8 -18.29 -27.10 -2.73
C ILE A 8 -17.49 -28.12 -1.92
N VAL A 9 -16.18 -27.87 -1.75
CA VAL A 9 -15.38 -28.62 -0.78
C VAL A 9 -15.65 -27.99 0.59
N LEU A 10 -16.60 -28.57 1.32
CA LEU A 10 -16.82 -28.28 2.73
C LEU A 10 -15.64 -28.86 3.53
N PHE A 11 -14.77 -28.00 4.05
CA PHE A 11 -13.92 -28.37 5.18
C PHE A 11 -14.80 -28.42 6.42
N GLY A 12 -14.91 -29.61 7.01
CA GLY A 12 -15.69 -29.86 8.21
C GLY A 12 -15.20 -29.00 9.38
N LEU A 13 -15.96 -27.99 9.75
CA LEU A 13 -15.84 -27.26 10.98
C LEU A 13 -16.56 -28.04 12.08
N VAL A 14 -15.80 -28.68 12.94
CA VAL A 14 -16.29 -29.25 14.19
C VAL A 14 -16.59 -28.10 15.16
N PRO A 15 -17.79 -27.97 15.72
CA PRO A 15 -18.09 -26.95 16.69
C PRO A 15 -17.62 -27.39 18.11
N LEU A 16 -16.56 -26.81 18.60
CA LEU A 16 -16.19 -26.88 20.02
C LEU A 16 -16.69 -25.62 20.72
N PHE A 17 -17.97 -25.64 21.11
CA PHE A 17 -18.50 -24.75 22.16
C PHE A 17 -18.30 -25.44 23.51
N ALA A 18 -17.28 -25.04 24.25
CA ALA A 18 -17.21 -25.29 25.66
C ALA A 18 -17.08 -23.95 26.41
N THR A 19 -18.14 -23.51 27.01
CA THR A 19 -18.18 -22.38 27.94
C THR A 19 -17.52 -22.75 29.23
N SER A 20 -16.42 -22.13 29.59
CA SER A 20 -15.95 -22.06 30.98
C SER A 20 -15.55 -20.63 31.31
N ILE A 21 -16.30 -20.06 32.25
CA ILE A 21 -16.06 -18.75 32.85
C ILE A 21 -14.88 -18.92 33.82
N LEU A 22 -13.76 -18.29 33.49
CA LEU A 22 -12.68 -18.02 34.43
C LEU A 22 -12.32 -16.52 34.33
N ARG A 23 -12.65 -15.79 35.39
CA ARG A 23 -12.21 -14.42 35.62
C ARG A 23 -10.72 -14.44 35.94
N ALA A 24 -9.91 -13.79 35.13
CA ALA A 24 -8.58 -13.34 35.51
C ALA A 24 -8.50 -11.82 35.21
N GLN A 25 -8.29 -11.04 36.25
CA GLN A 25 -7.99 -9.63 36.16
C GLN A 25 -6.57 -9.46 35.57
N SER A 26 -6.44 -8.71 34.49
CA SER A 26 -5.17 -8.16 34.06
C SER A 26 -5.32 -6.65 33.85
N SER A 27 -4.43 -5.89 34.45
CA SER A 27 -4.45 -4.42 34.53
C SER A 27 -3.73 -3.72 33.40
N ASN A 28 -3.66 -4.35 32.21
CA ASN A 28 -2.93 -3.78 31.04
C ASN A 28 -3.82 -3.38 29.84
N ASP A 29 -5.15 -3.44 29.98
CA ASP A 29 -6.03 -3.36 28.81
C ASP A 29 -6.31 -1.92 28.33
N SER A 30 -6.07 -0.90 29.18
CA SER A 30 -6.41 0.49 28.84
C SER A 30 -5.45 1.18 27.86
N ILE A 31 -4.20 0.75 27.80
CA ILE A 31 -3.17 1.39 26.94
C ILE A 31 -3.30 0.92 25.48
N ALA A 32 -3.54 -0.36 25.26
CA ALA A 32 -3.71 -0.91 23.91
C ALA A 32 -4.99 -0.43 23.23
N GLU A 33 -6.08 -0.24 23.98
CA GLU A 33 -7.35 0.26 23.47
C GLU A 33 -7.28 1.74 23.08
N ILE A 34 -6.55 2.58 23.83
CA ILE A 34 -6.31 3.98 23.51
C ILE A 34 -5.44 4.12 22.25
N GLU A 35 -4.42 3.28 22.08
CA GLU A 35 -3.56 3.29 20.89
C GLU A 35 -4.33 2.87 19.64
N LEU A 36 -5.17 1.86 19.69
CA LEU A 36 -5.99 1.40 18.58
C LEU A 36 -7.05 2.43 18.16
N GLU A 37 -7.66 3.13 19.11
CA GLU A 37 -8.57 4.24 18.81
C GLU A 37 -7.85 5.39 18.09
N GLU A 38 -6.65 5.75 18.51
CA GLU A 38 -5.89 6.84 17.89
C GLU A 38 -5.50 6.52 16.45
N VAL A 39 -5.16 5.28 16.16
CA VAL A 39 -4.82 4.79 14.80
C VAL A 39 -6.03 4.80 13.87
N ALA A 40 -7.21 4.40 14.34
CA ALA A 40 -8.44 4.52 13.55
C ALA A 40 -8.71 5.96 13.10
N VAL A 41 -8.33 6.93 13.92
CA VAL A 41 -8.40 8.36 13.59
C VAL A 41 -7.59 8.72 12.36
N THR A 42 -6.36 8.25 12.27
CA THR A 42 -5.46 8.63 11.18
C THR A 42 -6.01 8.16 9.83
N ALA A 43 -6.34 6.86 9.69
CA ALA A 43 -6.86 6.29 8.45
C ALA A 43 -8.24 6.85 8.03
N LEU A 44 -9.07 7.27 8.98
CA LEU A 44 -10.41 7.82 8.72
C LEU A 44 -10.43 9.35 8.69
N ARG A 45 -9.31 10.03 9.03
CA ARG A 45 -9.25 11.46 9.29
C ARG A 45 -10.27 11.90 10.35
N GLN A 46 -10.58 11.01 11.31
CA GLN A 46 -11.57 11.25 12.35
C GLN A 46 -11.47 10.22 13.48
N ARG A 47 -11.96 10.57 14.67
CA ARG A 47 -12.06 9.67 15.82
C ARG A 47 -13.41 8.97 15.87
N ILE A 48 -13.41 7.67 15.67
CA ILE A 48 -14.57 6.80 15.84
C ILE A 48 -14.10 5.57 16.59
N ALA A 49 -14.89 5.12 17.56
CA ALA A 49 -14.65 3.82 18.18
C ALA A 49 -14.67 2.72 17.12
N LEU A 50 -13.64 1.88 17.08
CA LEU A 50 -13.38 0.92 16.01
C LEU A 50 -14.56 -0.02 15.72
N GLU A 51 -15.28 -0.43 16.76
CA GLU A 51 -16.46 -1.30 16.65
C GLU A 51 -17.63 -0.62 15.93
N ARG A 52 -17.57 0.70 15.72
CA ARG A 52 -18.65 1.49 15.13
C ARG A 52 -18.35 2.01 13.72
N VAL A 53 -17.15 1.75 13.20
CA VAL A 53 -16.76 2.20 11.87
C VAL A 53 -17.64 1.55 10.80
N PRO A 54 -18.36 2.33 9.96
CA PRO A 54 -19.18 1.79 8.89
C PRO A 54 -18.34 1.53 7.62
N ALA A 55 -17.24 0.80 7.73
CA ALA A 55 -16.35 0.47 6.63
C ALA A 55 -15.43 -0.71 6.99
N ALA A 56 -14.92 -1.41 6.01
CA ALA A 56 -13.94 -2.47 6.16
C ALA A 56 -12.58 -1.89 6.56
N LEU A 57 -12.15 -2.07 7.81
CA LEU A 57 -10.92 -1.49 8.37
C LEU A 57 -10.08 -2.55 9.08
N SER A 58 -8.84 -2.72 8.63
CA SER A 58 -7.83 -3.56 9.30
C SER A 58 -6.79 -2.67 9.97
N ILE A 59 -6.41 -3.00 11.20
CA ILE A 59 -5.36 -2.31 11.96
C ILE A 59 -4.39 -3.34 12.52
N ASN A 60 -3.12 -3.18 12.18
CA ASN A 60 -2.03 -4.04 12.64
C ASN A 60 -0.97 -3.20 13.32
N SER A 61 -0.65 -3.53 14.57
CA SER A 61 0.37 -2.86 15.37
C SER A 61 1.63 -3.73 15.48
N PHE A 62 2.79 -3.11 15.37
CA PHE A 62 4.07 -3.79 15.37
C PHE A 62 4.92 -3.30 16.55
N SER A 63 5.38 -4.25 17.36
CA SER A 63 6.25 -3.92 18.48
C SER A 63 7.57 -3.30 17.99
N SER A 64 8.21 -2.51 18.85
CA SER A 64 9.56 -1.98 18.54
C SER A 64 10.61 -3.09 18.33
N ASP A 65 10.29 -4.30 18.74
CA ASP A 65 11.12 -5.48 18.59
C ASP A 65 10.61 -6.41 17.48
N TYR A 66 9.73 -5.92 16.58
CA TYR A 66 9.38 -6.65 15.36
C TYR A 66 10.62 -6.91 14.54
N GLN A 67 10.86 -8.16 14.20
CA GLN A 67 12.11 -8.66 13.64
C GLN A 67 11.82 -9.59 12.45
N GLY A 68 11.10 -9.09 11.45
CA GLY A 68 11.05 -9.73 10.13
C GLY A 68 12.40 -9.61 9.41
N ALA A 69 12.50 -10.15 8.21
CA ALA A 69 13.65 -9.92 7.32
C ALA A 69 13.75 -8.45 6.89
N GLN A 70 12.63 -7.72 6.94
CA GLN A 70 12.48 -6.29 6.65
C GLN A 70 13.04 -5.89 5.29
N ARG A 71 12.78 -6.70 4.30
CA ARG A 71 13.13 -6.45 2.91
C ARG A 71 12.12 -5.57 2.20
N SER A 72 10.83 -5.70 2.57
CA SER A 72 9.73 -5.06 1.88
C SER A 72 8.55 -4.80 2.81
N LEU A 73 7.74 -3.78 2.54
CA LEU A 73 6.48 -3.53 3.21
C LEU A 73 5.50 -4.72 3.09
N GLN A 74 5.65 -5.61 2.10
CA GLN A 74 4.84 -6.82 1.94
C GLN A 74 4.74 -7.63 3.24
N GLU A 75 5.85 -7.74 4.01
CA GLU A 75 5.89 -8.50 5.27
C GLU A 75 4.91 -7.99 6.32
N TYR A 76 4.57 -6.71 6.28
CA TYR A 76 3.66 -6.04 7.20
C TYR A 76 2.19 -6.09 6.76
N LEU A 77 1.93 -6.48 5.49
CA LEU A 77 0.60 -6.43 4.88
C LEU A 77 -0.10 -7.78 4.79
N TYR A 78 0.56 -8.89 5.14
CA TYR A 78 -0.02 -10.23 5.02
C TYR A 78 -1.31 -10.44 5.83
N GLN A 79 -1.54 -9.64 6.86
CA GLN A 79 -2.70 -9.76 7.75
C GLN A 79 -3.86 -8.85 7.37
N VAL A 80 -3.90 -8.37 6.13
CA VAL A 80 -5.00 -7.57 5.61
C VAL A 80 -5.77 -8.40 4.56
N PRO A 81 -7.04 -8.77 4.82
CA PRO A 81 -7.82 -9.56 3.86
C PRO A 81 -8.07 -8.76 2.57
N GLY A 82 -8.01 -9.43 1.40
CA GLY A 82 -8.21 -8.80 0.10
C GLY A 82 -7.11 -7.85 -0.37
N LEU A 83 -6.06 -7.64 0.43
CA LEU A 83 -4.86 -6.92 0.03
C LEU A 83 -3.79 -7.91 -0.45
N ILE A 84 -3.18 -7.57 -1.57
CA ILE A 84 -2.11 -8.36 -2.18
C ILE A 84 -0.97 -7.41 -2.49
N ALA A 85 0.22 -7.70 -1.97
CA ALA A 85 1.45 -7.01 -2.29
C ALA A 85 2.33 -7.96 -3.11
N LEU A 86 2.82 -7.50 -4.23
CA LEU A 86 3.59 -8.23 -5.23
C LEU A 86 4.88 -7.48 -5.55
N ASN A 87 5.82 -8.13 -6.21
CA ASN A 87 7.09 -7.51 -6.63
C ASN A 87 8.03 -7.13 -5.50
N SER A 88 8.05 -7.94 -4.45
CA SER A 88 8.79 -7.64 -3.22
C SER A 88 10.30 -7.73 -3.33
N SER A 89 10.81 -8.29 -4.41
CA SER A 89 12.24 -8.54 -4.64
C SER A 89 12.84 -7.82 -5.86
N ASN A 90 12.03 -7.08 -6.62
CA ASN A 90 12.50 -6.21 -7.70
C ASN A 90 12.44 -4.75 -7.24
N TYR A 91 13.55 -4.25 -6.73
CA TYR A 91 13.63 -2.91 -6.13
C TYR A 91 13.65 -1.78 -7.16
N ALA A 92 13.86 -2.09 -8.45
CA ALA A 92 13.81 -1.12 -9.53
C ALA A 92 12.39 -0.82 -10.04
N GLN A 93 11.36 -1.47 -9.47
CA GLN A 93 9.98 -1.33 -9.95
C GLN A 93 8.96 -1.04 -8.86
N ASP A 94 9.40 -0.81 -7.65
CA ASP A 94 8.55 -0.66 -6.47
C ASP A 94 7.61 -1.84 -6.19
N LEU A 95 7.10 -1.87 -4.97
CA LEU A 95 6.08 -2.83 -4.55
C LEU A 95 4.75 -2.51 -5.24
N ARG A 96 4.15 -3.48 -5.91
CA ARG A 96 2.79 -3.37 -6.44
C ARG A 96 1.78 -3.81 -5.38
N ILE A 97 0.86 -2.93 -5.00
CA ILE A 97 -0.20 -3.24 -4.03
C ILE A 97 -1.55 -3.22 -4.72
N SER A 98 -2.35 -4.25 -4.45
CA SER A 98 -3.72 -4.36 -4.90
C SER A 98 -4.67 -4.58 -3.72
N ILE A 99 -5.77 -3.83 -3.65
CA ILE A 99 -6.88 -4.06 -2.71
C ILE A 99 -8.13 -4.31 -3.54
N ARG A 100 -8.75 -5.51 -3.42
CA ARG A 100 -9.93 -5.90 -4.20
C ARG A 100 -9.76 -5.72 -5.70
N GLY A 101 -8.53 -5.92 -6.20
CA GLY A 101 -8.14 -5.76 -7.60
C GLY A 101 -7.81 -4.34 -8.04
N PHE A 102 -8.10 -3.31 -7.24
CA PHE A 102 -7.60 -1.95 -7.51
C PHE A 102 -6.08 -1.91 -7.30
N GLY A 103 -5.36 -1.27 -8.19
CA GLY A 103 -3.90 -1.24 -8.19
C GLY A 103 -3.22 -2.40 -8.92
N ALA A 104 -3.93 -3.48 -9.25
CA ALA A 104 -3.35 -4.64 -9.95
C ALA A 104 -2.77 -4.28 -11.33
N ARG A 105 -3.35 -3.28 -11.99
CA ARG A 105 -2.94 -2.78 -13.31
C ARG A 105 -1.62 -2.00 -13.35
N ALA A 106 -1.13 -1.56 -12.19
CA ALA A 106 0.08 -0.76 -12.14
C ALA A 106 1.26 -1.53 -12.73
N ALA A 107 1.92 -0.96 -13.73
CA ALA A 107 3.13 -1.55 -14.30
C ALA A 107 4.33 -1.38 -13.34
N PHE A 108 4.30 -0.33 -12.54
CA PHE A 108 5.27 0.00 -11.48
C PHE A 108 4.58 0.88 -10.44
N GLY A 109 5.05 0.85 -9.18
CA GLY A 109 4.49 1.61 -8.07
C GLY A 109 3.06 1.20 -7.72
N ILE A 110 2.36 2.05 -6.99
CA ILE A 110 1.02 1.81 -6.45
C ILE A 110 0.03 2.77 -7.10
N ARG A 111 -1.11 2.26 -7.57
CA ARG A 111 -2.18 3.02 -8.22
C ARG A 111 -3.53 2.77 -7.55
N GLY A 112 -4.41 3.79 -7.55
CA GLY A 112 -5.76 3.69 -6.99
C GLY A 112 -5.84 3.51 -5.48
N ILE A 113 -4.72 3.49 -4.77
CA ILE A 113 -4.62 3.33 -3.32
C ILE A 113 -3.87 4.54 -2.76
N LYS A 114 -4.47 5.24 -1.80
CA LYS A 114 -3.82 6.38 -1.14
C LYS A 114 -2.89 5.90 -0.05
N LEU A 115 -1.64 6.30 -0.11
CA LEU A 115 -0.65 6.09 0.95
C LEU A 115 -0.54 7.35 1.79
N VAL A 116 -0.54 7.18 3.10
CA VAL A 116 -0.40 8.26 4.08
C VAL A 116 0.59 7.82 5.14
N VAL A 117 1.59 8.64 5.44
CA VAL A 117 2.56 8.39 6.50
C VAL A 117 2.51 9.55 7.49
N ASP A 118 2.21 9.27 8.75
CA ASP A 118 2.08 10.27 9.82
C ASP A 118 1.15 11.46 9.45
N ASN A 119 -0.02 11.16 8.88
CA ASN A 119 -1.01 12.12 8.36
C ASN A 119 -0.62 12.89 7.08
N ILE A 120 0.54 12.64 6.50
CA ILE A 120 1.02 13.31 5.30
C ILE A 120 0.93 12.36 4.11
N PRO A 121 0.30 12.76 2.98
CA PRO A 121 0.26 11.94 1.78
C PRO A 121 1.66 11.55 1.29
N GLU A 122 1.85 10.25 1.02
CA GLU A 122 3.04 9.71 0.34
C GLU A 122 2.77 9.51 -1.15
N THR A 123 1.51 9.27 -1.50
CA THR A 123 1.05 9.26 -2.89
C THR A 123 1.24 10.64 -3.52
N THR A 124 1.87 10.68 -4.69
CA THR A 124 2.02 11.91 -5.50
C THR A 124 0.67 12.49 -5.90
N PRO A 125 0.58 13.78 -6.27
CA PRO A 125 -0.69 14.39 -6.67
C PRO A 125 -1.42 13.68 -7.80
N ASP A 126 -0.71 13.14 -8.80
CA ASP A 126 -1.27 12.37 -9.91
C ASP A 126 -1.76 10.96 -9.52
N GLY A 127 -1.63 10.58 -8.24
CA GLY A 127 -2.14 9.33 -7.69
C GLY A 127 -1.17 8.15 -7.72
N GLN A 128 0.10 8.36 -8.01
CA GLN A 128 1.14 7.34 -7.97
C GLN A 128 1.71 7.20 -6.55
N GLY A 129 1.81 5.99 -6.02
CA GLY A 129 2.44 5.71 -4.71
C GLY A 129 3.80 5.07 -4.89
N GLN A 130 4.77 5.46 -4.07
CA GLN A 130 6.13 4.91 -4.00
C GLN A 130 6.50 4.66 -2.54
N LEU A 131 7.35 3.67 -2.27
CA LEU A 131 7.66 3.20 -0.91
C LEU A 131 9.16 3.10 -0.62
N ASP A 132 9.99 3.47 -1.55
CA ASP A 132 11.46 3.41 -1.48
C ASP A 132 12.09 4.31 -0.41
N ASN A 133 11.35 5.31 0.06
CA ASN A 133 11.75 6.23 1.14
C ASN A 133 11.17 5.87 2.52
N LEU A 134 10.40 4.76 2.65
CA LEU A 134 9.73 4.37 3.89
C LEU A 134 10.68 3.62 4.82
N PRO A 135 10.95 4.12 6.05
CA PRO A 135 11.77 3.41 7.04
C PRO A 135 10.96 2.29 7.71
N LEU A 136 11.10 1.04 7.23
CA LEU A 136 10.34 -0.11 7.73
C LEU A 136 10.53 -0.35 9.23
N ASP A 137 11.73 -0.09 9.76
CA ASP A 137 12.06 -0.23 11.20
C ASP A 137 11.27 0.72 12.10
N LEU A 138 10.76 1.83 11.56
CA LEU A 138 9.99 2.82 12.30
C LEU A 138 8.49 2.56 12.29
N ILE A 139 8.00 1.63 11.51
CA ILE A 139 6.56 1.34 11.46
C ILE A 139 6.08 0.90 12.83
N GLU A 140 5.07 1.58 13.35
CA GLU A 140 4.39 1.26 14.60
C GLU A 140 3.02 0.65 14.33
N THR A 141 2.26 1.26 13.40
CA THR A 141 0.94 0.79 13.04
C THR A 141 0.68 0.97 11.57
N ILE A 142 -0.05 0.02 11.00
CA ILE A 142 -0.62 0.12 9.64
C ILE A 142 -2.12 -0.05 9.76
N ALA A 143 -2.86 0.96 9.30
CA ALA A 143 -4.30 0.91 9.16
C ALA A 143 -4.67 0.89 7.68
N VAL A 144 -5.47 -0.09 7.26
CA VAL A 144 -5.92 -0.22 5.87
C VAL A 144 -7.43 -0.10 5.80
N LEU A 145 -7.90 0.99 5.20
CA LEU A 145 -9.28 1.19 4.83
C LEU A 145 -9.48 0.60 3.43
N ARG A 146 -10.27 -0.49 3.34
CA ARG A 146 -10.48 -1.23 2.10
C ARG A 146 -11.71 -0.71 1.38
N GLY A 147 -11.63 -0.61 0.04
CA GLY A 147 -12.70 -0.11 -0.81
C GLY A 147 -12.69 1.41 -1.04
N PRO A 148 -13.65 1.92 -1.83
CA PRO A 148 -13.68 3.30 -2.29
C PRO A 148 -13.62 4.32 -1.16
N SER A 149 -12.60 5.19 -1.17
CA SER A 149 -12.30 6.15 -0.09
C SER A 149 -12.17 7.59 -0.57
N SER A 150 -12.66 7.88 -1.77
CA SER A 150 -12.48 9.18 -2.41
C SER A 150 -13.15 10.33 -1.64
N LEU A 151 -14.21 10.10 -0.89
CA LEU A 151 -14.84 11.15 -0.07
C LEU A 151 -13.79 11.86 0.84
N ARG A 152 -12.87 11.11 1.43
CA ARG A 152 -11.89 11.66 2.36
C ARG A 152 -10.53 11.96 1.74
N TYR A 153 -10.19 11.27 0.64
CA TYR A 153 -8.82 11.22 0.14
C TYR A 153 -8.66 11.57 -1.35
N GLY A 154 -9.76 11.86 -2.05
CA GLY A 154 -9.74 12.16 -3.49
C GLY A 154 -9.46 10.91 -4.31
N ASN A 155 -8.42 10.93 -5.13
CA ASN A 155 -8.00 9.84 -6.01
C ASN A 155 -7.63 8.57 -5.22
N ALA A 156 -8.64 7.77 -4.80
CA ALA A 156 -8.50 6.59 -3.93
C ALA A 156 -9.64 5.58 -4.17
N SER A 157 -9.65 4.93 -5.33
CA SER A 157 -10.70 3.97 -5.72
C SER A 157 -10.61 2.64 -4.96
N GLY A 158 -9.40 2.18 -4.62
CA GLY A 158 -9.15 0.91 -3.95
C GLY A 158 -9.08 0.98 -2.42
N GLY A 159 -8.81 2.16 -1.87
CA GLY A 159 -8.67 2.32 -0.42
C GLY A 159 -7.52 3.21 0.02
N VAL A 160 -7.21 3.10 1.31
CA VAL A 160 -6.14 3.90 1.96
C VAL A 160 -5.28 2.99 2.81
N ILE A 161 -3.96 3.14 2.70
CA ILE A 161 -2.98 2.57 3.64
C ILE A 161 -2.39 3.74 4.43
N SER A 162 -2.69 3.78 5.73
CA SER A 162 -2.14 4.75 6.67
C SER A 162 -1.09 4.07 7.53
N ILE A 163 0.10 4.63 7.53
CA ILE A 163 1.25 4.14 8.29
C ILE A 163 1.60 5.19 9.34
N ASP A 164 1.58 4.79 10.60
CA ASP A 164 2.07 5.63 11.68
C ASP A 164 3.46 5.12 12.09
N THR A 165 4.43 6.03 12.06
CA THR A 165 5.79 5.75 12.51
C THR A 165 5.94 6.11 13.98
N ARG A 166 6.87 5.45 14.66
CA ARG A 166 7.07 5.55 16.10
C ARG A 166 7.19 6.99 16.59
N GLU A 167 6.46 7.27 17.69
CA GLU A 167 6.46 8.55 18.40
C GLU A 167 6.84 8.42 19.88
N ASN A 168 7.17 7.22 20.36
CA ASN A 168 7.44 7.02 21.78
C ASN A 168 8.72 7.73 22.21
N LEU A 169 8.56 8.92 22.76
CA LEU A 169 9.60 9.87 23.15
C LEU A 169 9.53 10.13 24.67
N THR A 170 9.21 9.09 25.45
CA THR A 170 9.08 9.19 26.92
C THR A 170 10.40 9.05 27.67
N ALA A 171 11.46 8.61 26.99
CA ALA A 171 12.82 8.49 27.52
C ALA A 171 13.83 8.58 26.38
N ASP A 172 15.04 9.01 26.70
CA ASP A 172 16.15 8.90 25.75
C ASP A 172 16.42 7.44 25.45
N ARG A 173 16.59 7.12 24.19
CA ARG A 173 16.80 5.75 23.74
C ARG A 173 17.63 5.72 22.45
N HIS A 174 18.65 4.88 22.45
CA HIS A 174 19.48 4.64 21.29
C HIS A 174 19.38 3.18 20.88
N ARG A 175 19.24 2.92 19.58
CA ARG A 175 19.17 1.56 19.05
C ARG A 175 20.09 1.41 17.85
N LEU A 176 20.89 0.34 17.88
CA LEU A 176 21.64 -0.15 16.75
C LEU A 176 21.03 -1.48 16.29
N THR A 177 20.82 -1.62 14.99
CA THR A 177 20.32 -2.86 14.40
C THR A 177 21.28 -3.28 13.27
N MET A 178 21.61 -4.56 13.25
CA MET A 178 22.33 -5.19 12.14
C MET A 178 21.50 -6.40 11.67
N ARG A 179 21.29 -6.53 10.36
CA ARG A 179 20.71 -7.71 9.72
C ARG A 179 21.60 -8.21 8.61
N ILE A 180 21.71 -9.54 8.55
CA ILE A 180 22.42 -10.26 7.50
C ILE A 180 21.46 -11.34 7.00
N GLY A 181 21.35 -11.50 5.70
CA GLY A 181 20.48 -12.50 5.11
C GLY A 181 21.06 -13.14 3.85
N ALA A 182 20.33 -14.11 3.32
CA ALA A 182 20.68 -14.73 2.05
C ALA A 182 20.77 -13.69 0.91
N PHE A 183 21.49 -14.04 -0.15
CA PHE A 183 21.67 -13.23 -1.36
C PHE A 183 22.37 -11.88 -1.09
N GLY A 184 23.39 -11.90 -0.24
CA GLY A 184 24.20 -10.73 0.08
C GLY A 184 23.46 -9.64 0.84
N GLN A 185 22.29 -9.91 1.45
CA GLN A 185 21.59 -8.89 2.23
C GLN A 185 22.40 -8.47 3.46
N THR A 186 22.70 -7.19 3.55
CA THR A 186 23.22 -6.54 4.74
C THR A 186 22.42 -5.26 5.01
N GLN A 187 22.10 -5.01 6.27
CA GLN A 187 21.40 -3.80 6.70
C GLN A 187 21.98 -3.33 8.03
N PHE A 188 22.24 -2.03 8.11
CA PHE A 188 22.64 -1.34 9.34
C PHE A 188 21.68 -0.21 9.59
N THR A 189 21.20 -0.11 10.84
CA THR A 189 20.25 0.93 11.23
C THR A 189 20.67 1.52 12.58
N TYR A 190 20.62 2.85 12.67
CA TYR A 190 20.74 3.59 13.92
C TYR A 190 19.49 4.43 14.14
N THR A 191 18.87 4.28 15.30
CA THR A 191 17.72 5.09 15.72
C THR A 191 18.02 5.74 17.06
N SER A 192 17.85 7.05 17.15
CA SER A 192 18.00 7.84 18.37
C SER A 192 16.71 8.58 18.66
N ALA A 193 16.11 8.35 19.81
CA ALA A 193 14.96 9.06 20.33
C ALA A 193 15.40 9.89 21.55
N LEU A 194 15.19 11.20 21.50
CA LEU A 194 15.54 12.15 22.55
C LEU A 194 14.27 12.75 23.13
N GLN A 195 14.11 12.65 24.42
CA GLN A 195 13.00 13.27 25.15
C GLN A 195 13.26 14.78 25.29
N LEU A 196 12.28 15.59 24.93
CA LEU A 196 12.28 17.03 25.12
C LEU A 196 11.12 17.43 26.03
N ASN A 197 11.20 18.63 26.60
CA ASN A 197 10.07 19.18 27.36
C ASN A 197 8.83 19.30 26.45
N LYS A 198 7.77 18.54 26.76
CA LYS A 198 6.51 18.45 26.00
C LYS A 198 6.67 17.87 24.58
N GLY A 199 7.58 16.96 24.38
CA GLY A 199 7.75 16.32 23.06
C GLY A 199 9.03 15.53 22.94
N GLY A 200 9.57 15.45 21.72
CA GLY A 200 10.83 14.78 21.48
C GLY A 200 11.30 14.86 20.03
N LEU A 201 12.49 14.34 19.81
CA LEU A 201 13.17 14.26 18.52
C LEU A 201 13.56 12.83 18.26
N LEU A 202 13.23 12.32 17.07
CA LEU A 202 13.65 10.99 16.59
C LEU A 202 14.50 11.17 15.34
N LEU A 203 15.72 10.61 15.38
CA LEU A 203 16.60 10.47 14.24
C LEU A 203 16.70 8.99 13.87
N HIS A 204 16.56 8.66 12.59
CA HIS A 204 16.75 7.31 12.07
C HIS A 204 17.62 7.36 10.82
N LEU A 205 18.68 6.53 10.83
CA LEU A 205 19.58 6.36 9.72
C LEU A 205 19.65 4.87 9.38
N SER A 206 19.52 4.52 8.10
CA SER A 206 19.68 3.14 7.66
C SER A 206 20.43 3.05 6.35
N HIS A 207 21.15 1.95 6.19
CA HIS A 207 21.82 1.57 4.95
C HIS A 207 21.59 0.10 4.68
N GLN A 208 21.18 -0.23 3.45
CA GLN A 208 20.94 -1.58 2.99
C GLN A 208 21.67 -1.83 1.67
N ASP A 209 22.35 -2.98 1.55
CA ASP A 209 22.93 -3.52 0.32
C ASP A 209 22.43 -4.94 0.15
N ILE A 210 21.92 -5.29 -1.04
CA ILE A 210 21.43 -6.62 -1.40
C ILE A 210 21.99 -6.96 -2.78
N GLU A 211 22.74 -8.07 -2.89
CA GLU A 211 23.24 -8.54 -4.19
C GLU A 211 22.10 -9.08 -5.07
N GLY A 212 21.03 -9.58 -4.42
CA GLY A 212 19.88 -10.19 -5.09
C GLY A 212 20.10 -11.65 -5.46
N TYR A 213 19.03 -12.38 -5.73
CA TYR A 213 19.12 -13.81 -6.05
C TYR A 213 19.12 -14.11 -7.55
N ARG A 214 18.63 -13.19 -8.38
CA ARG A 214 18.71 -13.26 -9.83
C ARG A 214 19.95 -12.52 -10.33
N ALA A 215 20.48 -12.91 -11.48
CA ALA A 215 21.41 -12.07 -12.18
C ALA A 215 20.80 -10.68 -12.39
N HIS A 216 21.60 -9.63 -12.31
CA HIS A 216 21.16 -8.23 -12.52
C HIS A 216 19.97 -7.83 -11.62
N SER A 217 20.11 -8.02 -10.29
CA SER A 217 19.08 -7.69 -9.30
C SER A 217 19.63 -7.04 -8.03
N ARG A 218 20.80 -6.42 -8.12
CA ARG A 218 21.46 -5.74 -7.00
C ARG A 218 20.74 -4.42 -6.67
N THR A 219 20.70 -4.10 -5.37
CA THR A 219 20.19 -2.80 -4.91
C THR A 219 20.99 -2.27 -3.73
N LYS A 220 21.05 -0.94 -3.64
CA LYS A 220 21.60 -0.20 -2.49
C LYS A 220 20.67 0.94 -2.14
N THR A 221 20.38 1.10 -0.84
CA THR A 221 19.52 2.18 -0.37
C THR A 221 20.03 2.73 0.96
N SER A 222 20.07 4.04 1.08
CA SER A 222 20.35 4.76 2.33
C SER A 222 19.18 5.68 2.66
N LEU A 223 18.73 5.65 3.92
CA LEU A 223 17.63 6.48 4.40
C LEU A 223 18.09 7.33 5.59
N ALA A 224 17.64 8.57 5.64
CA ALA A 224 17.75 9.43 6.81
C ALA A 224 16.39 10.07 7.10
N ASN A 225 15.89 9.89 8.32
CA ASN A 225 14.61 10.38 8.74
C ASN A 225 14.76 11.16 10.05
N LEU A 226 14.13 12.32 10.11
CA LEU A 226 14.07 13.17 11.29
C LEU A 226 12.61 13.47 11.60
N LYS A 227 12.17 13.22 12.84
CA LYS A 227 10.80 13.50 13.29
C LYS A 227 10.85 14.30 14.60
N TYR A 228 10.29 15.48 14.59
CA TYR A 228 10.10 16.32 15.78
C TYR A 228 8.63 16.33 16.16
N VAL A 229 8.34 16.01 17.41
CA VAL A 229 6.99 16.02 17.98
C VAL A 229 6.93 17.05 19.11
N ARG A 230 5.93 17.94 19.07
CA ARG A 230 5.63 18.90 20.12
C ARG A 230 4.19 18.75 20.57
N ARG A 231 3.98 18.53 21.87
CA ARG A 231 2.65 18.53 22.49
C ARG A 231 2.48 19.83 23.26
N PHE A 232 1.62 20.71 22.78
CA PHE A 232 1.29 21.96 23.48
C PHE A 232 0.38 21.70 24.66
N SER A 233 -0.55 20.73 24.49
CA SER A 233 -1.45 20.21 25.54
C SER A 233 -1.75 18.73 25.22
N LYS A 234 -2.58 18.07 26.05
CA LYS A 234 -3.12 16.72 25.75
C LYS A 234 -3.96 16.69 24.47
N ASP A 235 -4.50 17.83 24.06
CA ASP A 235 -5.40 17.99 22.92
C ASP A 235 -4.74 18.71 21.72
N SER A 236 -3.45 19.02 21.78
CA SER A 236 -2.75 19.73 20.71
C SER A 236 -1.38 19.12 20.45
N LYS A 237 -1.20 18.56 19.26
CA LYS A 237 0.04 17.92 18.81
C LYS A 237 0.49 18.50 17.48
N TRP A 238 1.75 18.85 17.39
CA TRP A 238 2.43 19.27 16.18
C TRP A 238 3.57 18.32 15.85
N VAL A 239 3.64 17.87 14.61
CA VAL A 239 4.69 17.00 14.10
C VAL A 239 5.35 17.69 12.92
N ILE A 240 6.67 17.65 12.87
CA ILE A 240 7.49 17.99 11.71
C ILE A 240 8.32 16.76 11.39
N GLN A 241 8.43 16.44 10.11
CA GLN A 241 9.27 15.35 9.63
C GLN A 241 10.04 15.75 8.38
N ALA A 242 11.26 15.22 8.27
CA ALA A 242 12.10 15.32 7.11
C ALA A 242 12.63 13.93 6.75
N ASN A 243 12.54 13.58 5.48
CA ASN A 243 12.99 12.31 4.94
C ASN A 243 13.99 12.56 3.81
N TYR A 244 15.02 11.75 3.75
CA TYR A 244 15.94 11.66 2.64
C TYR A 244 16.17 10.20 2.28
N ALA A 245 16.10 9.86 1.00
CA ALA A 245 16.43 8.55 0.48
C ALA A 245 17.42 8.70 -0.70
N ASP A 246 18.45 7.87 -0.70
CA ASP A 246 19.41 7.75 -1.79
C ASP A 246 19.55 6.28 -2.15
N SER A 247 19.11 5.93 -3.35
CA SER A 247 19.27 4.62 -3.96
C SER A 247 20.07 4.79 -5.25
N PRO A 248 21.40 4.74 -5.17
CA PRO A 248 22.24 4.97 -6.34
C PRO A 248 22.18 3.86 -7.37
N MET A 249 21.59 2.72 -7.02
CA MET A 249 21.51 1.54 -7.87
C MET A 249 20.36 0.64 -7.43
N ALA A 250 19.49 0.30 -8.37
CA ALA A 250 18.56 -0.80 -8.31
C ALA A 250 18.45 -1.44 -9.69
N ASP A 251 19.00 -2.65 -9.85
CA ASP A 251 18.99 -3.38 -11.12
C ASP A 251 17.64 -4.06 -11.33
N ASP A 252 17.15 -4.08 -12.58
CA ASP A 252 15.90 -4.76 -12.99
C ASP A 252 16.23 -6.05 -13.75
N PRO A 253 16.01 -7.23 -13.15
CA PRO A 253 16.23 -8.50 -13.83
C PRO A 253 15.20 -8.80 -14.92
N GLY A 254 14.09 -8.07 -14.98
CA GLY A 254 12.99 -8.21 -15.94
C GLY A 254 12.16 -9.47 -15.77
N ALA A 255 10.98 -9.45 -16.40
CA ALA A 255 10.11 -10.62 -16.47
C ALA A 255 10.55 -11.58 -17.59
N ILE A 256 10.35 -12.88 -17.37
CA ILE A 256 10.70 -13.99 -18.26
C ILE A 256 9.46 -14.77 -18.66
N ASP A 257 9.57 -15.62 -19.66
CA ASP A 257 8.50 -16.54 -20.05
C ASP A 257 8.45 -17.81 -19.17
N LEU A 258 7.51 -18.71 -19.45
CA LEU A 258 7.32 -19.92 -18.67
C LEU A 258 8.44 -20.95 -18.85
N GLU A 259 9.06 -21.02 -20.02
CA GLU A 259 10.17 -21.93 -20.30
C GLU A 259 11.39 -21.52 -19.48
N ASP A 260 11.78 -20.26 -19.55
CA ASP A 260 12.84 -19.67 -18.76
C ASP A 260 12.57 -19.76 -17.25
N PHE A 261 11.32 -19.51 -16.82
CA PHE A 261 10.89 -19.66 -15.42
C PHE A 261 11.14 -21.09 -14.89
N ASN A 262 10.93 -22.11 -15.71
CA ASN A 262 11.13 -23.49 -15.33
C ASN A 262 12.60 -23.95 -15.46
N ALA A 263 13.34 -23.40 -16.45
CA ALA A 263 14.71 -23.78 -16.71
C ALA A 263 15.70 -23.29 -15.65
N ASP A 264 15.77 -21.97 -15.45
CA ASP A 264 16.68 -21.33 -14.50
C ASP A 264 16.02 -20.16 -13.74
N PRO A 265 15.73 -20.32 -12.44
CA PRO A 265 15.12 -19.25 -11.64
C PRO A 265 16.08 -18.12 -11.27
N PHE A 266 17.37 -18.25 -11.54
CA PHE A 266 18.39 -17.25 -11.21
C PHE A 266 18.70 -16.31 -12.38
N GLN A 267 18.23 -16.62 -13.57
CA GLN A 267 18.51 -15.80 -14.75
C GLN A 267 17.80 -14.45 -14.74
N ALA A 268 18.41 -13.46 -15.40
CA ALA A 268 17.76 -12.23 -15.80
C ALA A 268 17.36 -12.31 -17.29
N ARG A 269 16.40 -11.50 -17.69
CA ARG A 269 16.10 -11.30 -19.10
C ARG A 269 17.33 -10.72 -19.79
N SER A 270 17.78 -11.34 -20.88
CA SER A 270 19.00 -10.95 -21.60
C SER A 270 19.01 -9.49 -22.06
N GLN A 271 17.88 -8.97 -22.51
CA GLN A 271 17.73 -7.56 -22.90
C GLN A 271 17.88 -6.60 -21.71
N ASN A 272 17.37 -6.96 -20.50
CA ASN A 272 17.55 -6.13 -19.31
C ASN A 272 19.04 -5.99 -18.97
N VAL A 273 19.79 -7.09 -19.05
CA VAL A 273 21.24 -7.07 -18.85
C VAL A 273 21.94 -6.24 -19.95
N ALA A 274 21.58 -6.47 -21.23
CA ALA A 274 22.22 -5.82 -22.37
C ALA A 274 22.04 -4.29 -22.38
N TYR A 275 20.90 -3.81 -21.89
CA TYR A 275 20.58 -2.38 -21.81
C TYR A 275 20.84 -1.76 -20.44
N GLY A 276 21.41 -2.52 -19.48
CA GLY A 276 21.66 -2.05 -18.12
C GLY A 276 20.37 -1.60 -17.41
N ALA A 277 19.28 -2.36 -17.60
CA ALA A 277 17.97 -1.97 -17.07
C ALA A 277 17.99 -1.84 -15.54
N GLY A 278 17.43 -0.76 -15.04
CA GLY A 278 17.44 -0.43 -13.61
C GLY A 278 17.25 1.05 -13.39
N GLU A 279 17.42 1.48 -12.14
CA GLU A 279 17.20 2.88 -11.78
C GLU A 279 18.14 3.38 -10.67
N SER A 280 18.24 4.70 -10.58
CA SER A 280 18.79 5.40 -9.43
C SER A 280 17.85 6.51 -8.98
N ILE A 281 17.78 6.75 -7.67
CA ILE A 281 16.82 7.66 -7.07
C ILE A 281 17.49 8.47 -5.97
N ARG A 282 17.18 9.79 -5.95
CA ARG A 282 17.32 10.65 -4.77
C ARG A 282 15.98 11.28 -4.47
N HIS A 283 15.54 11.14 -3.25
CA HIS A 283 14.25 11.66 -2.81
C HIS A 283 14.42 12.43 -1.50
N TYR A 284 13.76 13.57 -1.39
CA TYR A 284 13.68 14.33 -0.14
C TYR A 284 12.26 14.85 0.06
N LYS A 285 11.82 14.86 1.31
CA LYS A 285 10.51 15.34 1.70
C LYS A 285 10.56 16.02 3.05
N VAL A 286 9.88 17.15 3.17
CA VAL A 286 9.62 17.80 4.46
C VAL A 286 8.12 17.99 4.59
N GLY A 287 7.61 17.62 5.75
CA GLY A 287 6.19 17.73 6.03
C GLY A 287 5.92 18.15 7.47
N SER A 288 4.74 18.70 7.68
CA SER A 288 4.25 19.15 8.99
C SER A 288 2.79 18.82 9.13
N SER A 289 2.37 18.34 10.30
CA SER A 289 0.96 18.15 10.64
C SER A 289 0.65 18.71 12.01
N LEU A 290 -0.52 19.33 12.15
CA LEU A 290 -1.05 19.86 13.38
C LEU A 290 -2.43 19.28 13.64
N ASN A 291 -2.60 18.71 14.83
CA ASN A 291 -3.89 18.30 15.35
C ASN A 291 -4.20 19.13 16.58
N HIS A 292 -5.34 19.81 16.57
CA HIS A 292 -5.84 20.59 17.71
C HIS A 292 -7.29 20.26 17.98
N ARG A 293 -7.61 19.99 19.23
CA ARG A 293 -8.95 19.63 19.68
C ARG A 293 -9.42 20.56 20.80
N SER A 294 -10.67 20.92 20.72
CA SER A 294 -11.41 21.60 21.79
C SER A 294 -12.71 20.83 22.08
N ALA A 295 -13.49 21.33 23.02
CA ALA A 295 -14.78 20.74 23.33
C ALA A 295 -15.81 20.84 22.17
N ALA A 296 -15.67 21.83 21.28
CA ALA A 296 -16.62 22.11 20.21
C ALA A 296 -16.08 21.75 18.83
N TYR A 297 -14.77 21.69 18.62
CA TYR A 297 -14.20 21.43 17.30
C TYR A 297 -12.89 20.65 17.38
N GLU A 298 -12.57 19.98 16.28
CA GLU A 298 -11.27 19.33 16.05
C GLU A 298 -10.73 19.80 14.68
N LEU A 299 -9.52 20.37 14.69
CA LEU A 299 -8.81 20.81 13.50
C LEU A 299 -7.65 19.87 13.23
N THR A 300 -7.60 19.31 12.03
CA THR A 300 -6.42 18.60 11.51
C THR A 300 -5.94 19.34 10.28
N THR A 301 -4.66 19.68 10.22
CA THR A 301 -4.05 20.29 9.04
C THR A 301 -2.67 19.69 8.80
N TYR A 302 -2.29 19.59 7.53
CA TYR A 302 -0.96 19.16 7.11
C TYR A 302 -0.49 19.98 5.91
N GLY A 303 0.82 20.05 5.75
CA GLY A 303 1.45 20.57 4.54
C GLY A 303 2.78 19.87 4.31
N PHE A 304 3.17 19.75 3.06
CA PHE A 304 4.43 19.11 2.67
C PHE A 304 4.95 19.66 1.35
N PHE A 305 6.26 19.52 1.16
CA PHE A 305 6.91 19.60 -0.13
C PHE A 305 7.90 18.43 -0.30
N SER A 306 8.14 18.03 -1.53
CA SER A 306 8.98 16.90 -1.88
C SER A 306 9.66 17.12 -3.22
N GLY A 307 10.87 16.59 -3.35
CA GLY A 307 11.58 16.51 -4.61
C GLY A 307 12.16 15.13 -4.83
N ARG A 308 12.21 14.72 -6.10
CA ARG A 308 12.75 13.42 -6.53
C ARG A 308 13.53 13.57 -7.82
N ASN A 309 14.77 13.15 -7.81
CA ASN A 309 15.55 12.94 -9.01
C ASN A 309 15.55 11.43 -9.31
N PHE A 310 15.21 11.09 -10.50
CA PHE A 310 15.15 9.71 -10.98
C PHE A 310 15.92 9.58 -12.29
N GLU A 311 16.72 8.55 -12.42
CA GLU A 311 17.28 8.11 -13.68
C GLU A 311 17.03 6.62 -13.83
N GLY A 312 16.46 6.21 -14.98
CA GLY A 312 16.15 4.82 -15.27
C GLY A 312 16.60 4.42 -16.66
N PHE A 313 17.07 3.18 -16.78
CA PHE A 313 17.38 2.53 -18.05
C PHE A 313 16.37 1.41 -18.30
N LEU A 314 15.65 1.48 -19.41
CA LEU A 314 14.66 0.51 -19.85
C LEU A 314 15.29 -0.45 -20.88
N PRO A 315 14.75 -1.66 -21.05
CA PRO A 315 15.37 -2.70 -21.87
C PRO A 315 15.14 -2.51 -23.38
N PHE A 316 15.30 -1.27 -23.87
CA PHE A 316 15.20 -0.93 -25.30
C PHE A 316 15.99 0.36 -25.62
N ALA A 317 16.39 0.52 -26.88
CA ALA A 317 17.21 1.64 -27.32
C ALA A 317 16.46 2.98 -27.36
N ASN A 318 15.40 3.07 -28.16
CA ASN A 318 14.74 4.35 -28.49
C ASN A 318 13.97 4.93 -27.30
N GLY A 319 14.48 6.02 -26.69
CA GLY A 319 13.87 6.64 -25.51
C GLY A 319 13.98 5.79 -24.24
N GLY A 320 14.88 4.79 -24.22
CA GLY A 320 15.03 3.84 -23.11
C GLY A 320 15.81 4.39 -21.93
N ALA A 321 16.55 5.51 -22.04
CA ALA A 321 17.13 6.19 -20.89
C ALA A 321 16.23 7.36 -20.48
N VAL A 322 15.73 7.34 -19.26
CA VAL A 322 14.76 8.29 -18.72
C VAL A 322 15.38 9.07 -17.59
N VAL A 323 15.25 10.40 -17.61
CA VAL A 323 15.60 11.30 -16.51
C VAL A 323 14.35 12.06 -16.12
N LEU A 324 14.05 12.07 -14.82
CA LEU A 324 12.88 12.74 -14.26
C LEU A 324 13.29 13.57 -13.04
N ASP A 325 13.11 14.87 -13.14
CA ASP A 325 13.25 15.78 -12.03
C ASP A 325 11.85 16.19 -11.57
N ARG A 326 11.38 15.62 -10.46
CA ARG A 326 10.04 15.82 -9.90
C ARG A 326 10.07 16.73 -8.69
N PHE A 327 9.15 17.67 -8.67
CA PHE A 327 8.79 18.44 -7.48
C PHE A 327 7.29 18.31 -7.23
N TYR A 328 6.89 18.16 -5.98
CA TYR A 328 5.49 18.21 -5.61
C TYR A 328 5.27 18.75 -4.19
N ALA A 329 4.16 19.44 -4.01
CA ALA A 329 3.77 20.04 -2.74
C ALA A 329 2.26 19.90 -2.53
N GLY A 330 1.83 19.95 -1.30
CA GLY A 330 0.41 19.90 -0.99
C GLY A 330 0.10 20.33 0.42
N GLN A 331 -1.17 20.68 0.63
CA GLN A 331 -1.72 21.09 1.91
C GLN A 331 -3.17 20.63 1.99
N GLY A 332 -3.58 20.20 3.19
CA GLY A 332 -4.97 19.85 3.45
C GLY A 332 -5.36 20.22 4.86
N SER A 333 -6.65 20.51 5.03
CA SER A 333 -7.23 20.81 6.34
C SER A 333 -8.61 20.22 6.45
N SER A 334 -8.96 19.78 7.65
CA SER A 334 -10.32 19.37 8.01
C SER A 334 -10.70 19.96 9.36
N LEU A 335 -11.92 20.47 9.42
CA LEU A 335 -12.53 20.99 10.63
C LEU A 335 -13.78 20.14 10.93
N ARG A 336 -13.76 19.45 12.05
CA ARG A 336 -14.94 18.81 12.63
C ARG A 336 -15.56 19.78 13.62
N TRP A 337 -16.83 20.00 13.51
CA TRP A 337 -17.60 20.81 14.45
C TRP A 337 -18.73 19.95 15.05
N THR A 338 -18.73 19.83 16.40
CA THR A 338 -19.78 19.16 17.15
C THR A 338 -20.78 20.19 17.66
N PHE A 339 -22.03 20.16 17.17
CA PHE A 339 -23.04 21.19 17.46
C PHE A 339 -24.22 20.71 18.29
N SER A 340 -24.24 19.46 18.73
CA SER A 340 -25.27 18.97 19.64
C SER A 340 -24.83 19.11 21.10
N LYS A 341 -25.72 19.65 21.93
CA LYS A 341 -25.56 19.70 23.39
C LYS A 341 -26.22 18.51 24.11
N GLU A 342 -27.02 17.71 23.41
CA GLU A 342 -27.69 16.55 24.01
C GLU A 342 -26.74 15.37 24.16
N VAL A 343 -26.74 14.76 25.35
CA VAL A 343 -25.86 13.62 25.68
C VAL A 343 -26.21 12.37 24.87
N LYS A 344 -27.47 12.25 24.39
CA LYS A 344 -27.99 11.04 23.74
C LYS A 344 -27.68 10.93 22.25
N VAL A 345 -27.57 12.07 21.56
CA VAL A 345 -27.32 12.13 20.11
C VAL A 345 -26.31 13.24 19.85
N LYS A 346 -25.19 12.90 19.21
CA LYS A 346 -24.17 13.85 18.77
C LYS A 346 -24.24 14.05 17.28
N HIS A 347 -24.13 15.29 16.86
CA HIS A 347 -24.11 15.71 15.46
C HIS A 347 -22.77 16.37 15.17
N ASP A 348 -22.01 15.80 14.24
CA ASP A 348 -20.75 16.37 13.79
C ASP A 348 -20.89 16.78 12.32
N LEU A 349 -20.39 17.95 11.98
CA LEU A 349 -20.20 18.40 10.62
C LEU A 349 -18.71 18.51 10.36
N ILE A 350 -18.21 17.84 9.33
CA ILE A 350 -16.80 17.86 8.95
C ILE A 350 -16.71 18.50 7.57
N VAL A 351 -15.93 19.57 7.50
CA VAL A 351 -15.61 20.28 6.25
C VAL A 351 -14.12 20.20 6.04
N GLY A 352 -13.72 19.87 4.84
CA GLY A 352 -12.28 19.82 4.55
C GLY A 352 -11.95 20.09 3.10
N TYR A 353 -10.68 20.34 2.86
CA TYR A 353 -10.12 20.47 1.53
C TYR A 353 -8.70 19.91 1.48
N ASP A 354 -8.29 19.54 0.27
CA ASP A 354 -6.92 19.16 -0.07
C ASP A 354 -6.53 19.88 -1.37
N TRP A 355 -5.37 20.49 -1.36
CA TRP A 355 -4.72 21.06 -2.55
C TRP A 355 -3.38 20.38 -2.75
N ALA A 356 -3.04 20.09 -3.99
CA ALA A 356 -1.74 19.54 -4.33
C ALA A 356 -1.31 19.94 -5.74
N TYR A 357 -0.01 20.08 -5.92
CA TYR A 357 0.65 20.41 -7.18
C TYR A 357 1.87 19.54 -7.39
N GLN A 358 2.08 19.09 -8.63
CA GLN A 358 3.24 18.33 -9.08
C GLN A 358 3.74 18.91 -10.40
N ARG A 359 5.05 18.95 -10.55
CA ARG A 359 5.74 19.23 -11.82
C ARG A 359 6.85 18.21 -12.00
N ASP A 360 6.86 17.57 -13.15
CA ASP A 360 7.84 16.61 -13.60
C ASP A 360 8.53 17.18 -14.81
N HIS A 361 9.85 17.43 -14.75
CA HIS A 361 10.66 17.70 -15.91
C HIS A 361 11.22 16.38 -16.41
N ARG A 362 10.69 15.92 -17.53
CA ARG A 362 11.01 14.62 -18.12
C ARG A 362 11.85 14.76 -19.35
N ARG A 363 12.98 14.04 -19.39
CA ARG A 363 13.83 13.88 -20.57
C ARG A 363 13.99 12.41 -20.89
N ARG A 364 13.96 12.08 -22.19
CA ARG A 364 14.30 10.75 -22.65
C ARG A 364 15.46 10.82 -23.62
N TYR A 365 16.30 9.82 -23.53
CA TYR A 365 17.45 9.67 -24.39
C TYR A 365 17.46 8.26 -24.99
N GLU A 366 18.17 8.10 -26.08
CA GLU A 366 18.53 6.78 -26.56
C GLU A 366 19.32 6.03 -25.48
N ASN A 367 19.02 4.73 -25.26
CA ASN A 367 19.76 3.88 -24.35
C ASN A 367 20.86 3.14 -25.13
N LEU A 368 22.10 3.52 -24.93
CA LEU A 368 23.29 2.91 -25.53
C LEU A 368 23.90 1.92 -24.53
N SER A 369 23.22 0.76 -24.32
CA SER A 369 23.66 -0.31 -23.44
C SER A 369 23.99 0.17 -22.00
N GLY A 370 23.07 0.92 -21.39
CA GLY A 370 23.22 1.46 -20.02
C GLY A 370 23.88 2.84 -19.97
N SER A 371 23.99 3.54 -21.09
CA SER A 371 24.44 4.93 -21.15
C SER A 371 23.52 5.80 -22.00
N ARG A 372 23.47 7.11 -21.71
CA ARG A 372 22.63 8.06 -22.43
C ARG A 372 23.22 8.37 -23.81
N GLY A 373 22.39 8.25 -24.83
CA GLY A 373 22.66 8.67 -26.20
C GLY A 373 22.01 10.01 -26.55
N ALA A 374 21.46 10.12 -27.76
CA ALA A 374 20.78 11.31 -28.26
C ALA A 374 19.50 11.60 -27.48
N LEU A 375 19.20 12.88 -27.23
CA LEU A 375 17.93 13.34 -26.65
C LEU A 375 16.78 13.04 -27.63
N SER A 376 15.69 12.46 -27.12
CA SER A 376 14.52 12.09 -27.93
C SER A 376 13.20 12.64 -27.37
N LEU A 377 13.21 13.26 -26.18
CA LEU A 377 12.06 13.93 -25.58
C LEU A 377 12.55 14.87 -24.47
N ASP A 378 11.95 16.05 -24.39
CA ASP A 378 12.19 17.05 -23.35
C ASP A 378 10.89 17.81 -23.10
N GLN A 379 10.30 17.63 -21.88
CA GLN A 379 8.99 18.20 -21.57
C GLN A 379 8.78 18.40 -20.07
N ASP A 380 7.90 19.36 -19.74
CA ASP A 380 7.34 19.53 -18.40
C ASP A 380 5.92 18.95 -18.34
N GLU A 381 5.66 18.19 -17.29
CA GLU A 381 4.36 17.59 -17.01
C GLU A 381 3.84 18.14 -15.70
N GLY A 382 2.68 18.78 -15.73
CA GLY A 382 2.03 19.37 -14.57
C GLY A 382 0.79 18.60 -14.10
N PHE A 383 0.59 18.48 -12.79
CA PHE A 383 -0.65 18.01 -12.21
C PHE A 383 -1.05 18.92 -11.06
N ALA A 384 -2.23 19.55 -11.14
CA ALA A 384 -2.79 20.36 -10.07
C ALA A 384 -4.14 19.81 -9.65
N SER A 385 -4.35 19.63 -8.35
CA SER A 385 -5.63 19.14 -7.82
C SER A 385 -6.14 20.03 -6.68
N LEU A 386 -7.45 20.23 -6.66
CA LEU A 386 -8.19 20.86 -5.56
C LEU A 386 -9.44 20.01 -5.29
N GLY A 387 -9.53 19.46 -4.08
CA GLY A 387 -10.69 18.72 -3.60
C GLY A 387 -11.29 19.37 -2.38
N SER A 388 -12.61 19.43 -2.32
CA SER A 388 -13.34 19.93 -1.14
C SER A 388 -14.44 18.95 -0.77
N TYR A 389 -14.65 18.72 0.53
CA TYR A 389 -15.64 17.76 0.99
C TYR A 389 -16.43 18.25 2.21
N LEU A 390 -17.64 17.71 2.30
CA LEU A 390 -18.55 17.86 3.43
C LEU A 390 -18.98 16.48 3.88
N LEU A 391 -18.88 16.19 5.17
CA LEU A 391 -19.31 14.95 5.79
C LEU A 391 -20.12 15.27 7.04
N TYR A 392 -21.31 14.71 7.11
CA TYR A 392 -22.17 14.78 8.29
C TYR A 392 -22.20 13.43 9.00
N GLU A 393 -22.09 13.45 10.33
CA GLU A 393 -22.19 12.29 11.20
C GLU A 393 -23.27 12.48 12.26
N LEU A 394 -24.06 11.44 12.46
CA LEU A 394 -25.01 11.33 13.55
C LEU A 394 -24.63 10.13 14.41
N LYS A 395 -24.34 10.37 15.67
CA LYS A 395 -23.94 9.36 16.65
C LYS A 395 -24.96 9.27 17.78
N SER A 396 -25.62 8.14 17.90
CA SER A 396 -26.45 7.81 19.06
C SER A 396 -25.80 6.66 19.88
N LYS A 397 -26.45 6.18 20.93
CA LYS A 397 -25.93 5.09 21.73
C LYS A 397 -25.58 3.83 20.91
N ARG A 398 -26.37 3.47 19.90
CA ARG A 398 -26.22 2.25 19.10
C ARG A 398 -26.05 2.50 17.60
N LEU A 399 -26.44 3.66 17.11
CA LEU A 399 -26.43 3.98 15.67
C LEU A 399 -25.34 4.99 15.39
N LEU A 400 -24.56 4.75 14.33
CA LEU A 400 -23.75 5.72 13.65
C LEU A 400 -24.22 5.82 12.20
N PHE A 401 -24.55 7.01 11.76
CA PHE A 401 -24.79 7.35 10.38
C PHE A 401 -23.72 8.33 9.90
N GLN A 402 -23.22 8.13 8.70
CA GLN A 402 -22.31 9.04 8.00
C GLN A 402 -22.85 9.27 6.59
N GLY A 403 -22.85 10.52 6.14
CA GLY A 403 -23.20 10.86 4.76
C GLY A 403 -22.40 12.06 4.30
N GLY A 404 -21.82 11.99 3.13
CA GLY A 404 -20.95 13.05 2.64
C GLY A 404 -20.78 13.08 1.13
N LEU A 405 -20.20 14.19 0.68
CA LEU A 405 -19.93 14.48 -0.72
C LEU A 405 -18.59 15.19 -0.83
N ARG A 406 -17.82 14.79 -1.84
CA ARG A 406 -16.58 15.45 -2.24
C ARG A 406 -16.66 15.83 -3.72
N PHE A 407 -16.09 16.98 -4.04
CA PHE A 407 -15.85 17.43 -5.40
C PHE A 407 -14.36 17.68 -5.60
N ASP A 408 -13.80 17.14 -6.69
CA ASP A 408 -12.41 17.27 -7.08
C ASP A 408 -12.31 17.87 -8.48
N ARG A 409 -11.38 18.82 -8.62
CA ARG A 409 -10.94 19.38 -9.89
C ARG A 409 -9.46 19.08 -10.06
N ASN A 410 -9.12 18.39 -11.16
CA ASN A 410 -7.76 18.03 -11.52
C ASN A 410 -7.44 18.66 -12.89
N LYS A 411 -6.30 19.33 -12.98
CA LYS A 411 -5.75 19.88 -14.23
C LYS A 411 -4.42 19.20 -14.50
N LEU A 412 -4.25 18.69 -15.72
CA LEU A 412 -3.03 18.11 -16.22
C LEU A 412 -2.55 18.98 -17.39
N GLU A 413 -1.24 19.24 -17.42
CA GLU A 413 -0.61 20.09 -18.43
C GLU A 413 0.67 19.41 -18.92
N LEU A 414 0.95 19.57 -20.20
CA LEU A 414 2.19 19.16 -20.84
C LEU A 414 2.72 20.36 -21.61
N GLU A 415 3.97 20.72 -21.37
CA GLU A 415 4.70 21.72 -22.14
C GLU A 415 5.90 21.03 -22.79
N ASP A 416 5.88 20.98 -24.12
CA ASP A 416 6.90 20.31 -24.91
C ASP A 416 8.03 21.29 -25.25
N PHE A 417 9.28 20.90 -24.97
CA PHE A 417 10.51 21.63 -25.30
C PHE A 417 11.32 20.95 -26.40
N PHE A 418 10.97 19.72 -26.79
CA PHE A 418 11.68 19.00 -27.85
C PHE A 418 11.19 19.42 -29.23
N ARG A 419 11.87 20.37 -29.82
CA ARG A 419 11.51 20.96 -31.13
C ARG A 419 12.27 20.36 -32.32
N ALA A 420 13.11 19.36 -32.11
CA ALA A 420 13.95 18.77 -33.15
C ALA A 420 13.13 17.95 -34.17
N ASP A 421 11.95 17.48 -33.81
CA ASP A 421 11.01 16.75 -34.67
C ASP A 421 10.04 17.67 -35.42
N GLY A 422 10.03 18.97 -35.10
CA GLY A 422 9.17 19.99 -35.75
C GLY A 422 7.71 19.98 -35.30
N VAL A 423 7.39 19.24 -34.18
CA VAL A 423 6.05 19.13 -33.61
C VAL A 423 6.00 19.89 -32.29
N ASP A 424 4.83 20.42 -31.96
CA ASP A 424 4.50 20.95 -30.61
C ASP A 424 3.40 20.10 -30.02
N ASP A 425 3.77 19.24 -29.08
CA ASP A 425 2.85 18.32 -28.41
C ASP A 425 2.30 18.89 -27.08
N SER A 426 2.46 20.20 -26.83
CA SER A 426 1.91 20.86 -25.64
C SER A 426 0.39 20.74 -25.58
N ASP A 427 -0.14 20.38 -24.39
CA ASP A 427 -1.56 20.07 -24.22
C ASP A 427 -2.03 20.24 -22.78
N ALA A 428 -3.35 20.29 -22.53
CA ALA A 428 -3.92 20.37 -21.20
C ALA A 428 -5.29 19.66 -21.13
N ILE A 429 -5.48 18.90 -20.05
CA ILE A 429 -6.71 18.14 -19.78
C ILE A 429 -7.26 18.54 -18.41
N ASN A 430 -8.59 18.74 -18.32
CA ASN A 430 -9.29 18.96 -17.07
C ASN A 430 -10.17 17.74 -16.75
N LEU A 431 -9.96 17.16 -15.56
CA LEU A 431 -10.67 15.99 -15.08
C LEU A 431 -11.37 16.33 -13.77
N ASN A 432 -12.72 16.29 -13.76
CA ASN A 432 -13.53 16.58 -12.59
C ASN A 432 -14.17 15.30 -12.08
N ALA A 433 -14.32 15.20 -10.74
CA ALA A 433 -14.97 14.05 -10.13
C ALA A 433 -15.84 14.45 -8.94
N MET A 434 -16.89 13.67 -8.70
CA MET A 434 -17.77 13.80 -7.56
C MET A 434 -17.91 12.44 -6.87
N SER A 435 -17.66 12.42 -5.54
CA SER A 435 -17.56 11.20 -4.75
C SER A 435 -18.53 11.24 -3.54
N PRO A 436 -19.79 10.83 -3.72
CA PRO A 436 -20.73 10.63 -2.61
C PRO A 436 -20.38 9.35 -1.84
N GLN A 437 -20.65 9.36 -0.53
CA GLN A 437 -20.59 8.18 0.34
C GLN A 437 -21.66 8.26 1.41
N MET A 438 -22.23 7.09 1.76
CA MET A 438 -23.18 6.93 2.84
C MET A 438 -22.92 5.63 3.58
N GLY A 439 -22.85 5.69 4.91
CA GLY A 439 -22.59 4.56 5.77
C GLY A 439 -23.48 4.53 7.01
N PHE A 440 -23.88 3.34 7.39
CA PHE A 440 -24.64 3.06 8.62
C PHE A 440 -23.92 1.96 9.40
N SER A 441 -23.79 2.14 10.70
CA SER A 441 -23.36 1.10 11.62
C SER A 441 -24.32 1.00 12.79
N TYR A 442 -24.74 -0.22 13.12
CA TYR A 442 -25.62 -0.48 14.24
C TYR A 442 -24.99 -1.48 15.20
N GLN A 443 -24.85 -1.08 16.47
CA GLN A 443 -24.29 -1.89 17.54
C GLN A 443 -25.36 -2.82 18.12
N LEU A 444 -25.30 -4.09 17.77
CA LEU A 444 -26.19 -5.15 18.27
C LEU A 444 -25.90 -5.46 19.74
N HIS A 445 -24.60 -5.51 20.09
CA HIS A 445 -24.05 -5.74 21.42
C HIS A 445 -22.82 -4.83 21.60
N PRO A 446 -22.37 -4.47 22.81
CA PRO A 446 -21.16 -3.66 23.00
C PRO A 446 -19.94 -4.10 22.17
N GLU A 447 -19.78 -5.37 21.94
CA GLU A 447 -18.68 -5.94 21.15
C GLU A 447 -19.06 -6.28 19.70
N LEU A 448 -20.33 -6.21 19.28
CA LEU A 448 -20.81 -6.71 18.00
C LEU A 448 -21.58 -5.64 17.24
N SER A 449 -21.12 -5.33 16.05
CA SER A 449 -21.76 -4.37 15.15
C SER A 449 -21.94 -4.91 13.75
N VAL A 450 -22.96 -4.40 13.08
CA VAL A 450 -23.21 -4.60 11.66
C VAL A 450 -23.13 -3.26 10.94
N PHE A 451 -22.64 -3.23 9.72
CA PHE A 451 -22.58 -2.01 8.94
C PHE A 451 -22.97 -2.24 7.48
N VAL A 452 -23.45 -1.17 6.85
CA VAL A 452 -23.64 -1.05 5.40
C VAL A 452 -23.00 0.24 4.96
N ASN A 453 -22.24 0.20 3.84
CA ASN A 453 -21.60 1.36 3.24
C ASN A 453 -21.81 1.35 1.73
N GLY A 454 -22.30 2.46 1.18
CA GLY A 454 -22.37 2.70 -0.26
C GLY A 454 -21.49 3.89 -0.63
N SER A 455 -20.63 3.74 -1.65
CA SER A 455 -19.64 4.75 -2.00
C SER A 455 -19.38 4.80 -3.50
N LYS A 456 -19.10 6.02 -3.99
CA LYS A 456 -18.50 6.25 -5.30
C LYS A 456 -17.08 6.82 -5.13
N ALA A 457 -16.20 6.36 -5.97
CA ALA A 457 -14.83 6.85 -6.03
C ALA A 457 -14.36 7.02 -7.48
N TYR A 458 -13.26 7.70 -7.65
CA TYR A 458 -12.66 7.90 -8.95
C TYR A 458 -11.14 7.65 -8.90
N GLU A 459 -10.59 7.43 -10.08
CA GLU A 459 -9.16 7.39 -10.31
C GLU A 459 -8.84 8.12 -11.63
N THR A 460 -7.95 9.12 -11.58
CA THR A 460 -7.44 9.76 -12.77
C THR A 460 -6.31 8.92 -13.38
N PRO A 461 -6.11 8.96 -14.71
CA PRO A 461 -4.83 8.52 -15.25
C PRO A 461 -3.68 9.27 -14.58
N ALA A 462 -2.54 8.61 -14.37
CA ALA A 462 -1.30 9.27 -13.96
C ALA A 462 -0.64 9.97 -15.15
N LEU A 463 0.24 10.93 -14.87
CA LEU A 463 1.04 11.56 -15.92
C LEU A 463 1.77 10.51 -16.76
N SER A 464 2.41 9.52 -16.10
CA SER A 464 3.11 8.42 -16.79
C SER A 464 2.24 7.53 -17.68
N GLU A 465 0.93 7.46 -17.43
CA GLU A 465 -0.03 6.69 -18.22
C GLU A 465 -0.53 7.51 -19.43
N LEU A 466 -0.65 8.84 -19.28
CA LEU A 466 -1.12 9.74 -20.34
C LEU A 466 -0.06 10.05 -21.39
N ILE A 467 1.22 10.17 -21.00
CA ILE A 467 2.32 10.53 -21.92
C ILE A 467 2.81 9.37 -22.81
N THR A 468 2.06 8.30 -22.90
CA THR A 468 2.36 7.14 -23.76
C THR A 468 1.19 6.86 -24.70
N PRO A 469 0.85 7.79 -25.63
CA PRO A 469 -0.19 7.53 -26.62
C PRO A 469 0.24 6.39 -27.55
N PRO A 470 -0.67 5.47 -27.92
CA PRO A 470 -0.32 4.31 -28.74
C PRO A 470 -0.06 4.63 -30.20
N TYR A 471 -0.42 5.85 -30.64
CA TYR A 471 -0.32 6.34 -32.02
C TYR A 471 0.77 7.39 -32.22
N SER A 472 1.45 7.81 -31.15
CA SER A 472 2.53 8.79 -31.17
C SER A 472 3.61 8.44 -30.17
N THR A 473 4.78 9.05 -30.30
CA THR A 473 5.89 8.91 -29.34
C THR A 473 5.88 10.00 -28.28
N SER A 474 5.03 11.02 -28.41
CA SER A 474 4.92 12.22 -27.56
C SER A 474 3.46 12.69 -27.46
N GLY A 475 3.18 13.63 -26.57
CA GLY A 475 1.86 14.16 -26.31
C GLY A 475 1.03 13.37 -25.31
N PHE A 476 -0.20 13.83 -25.04
CA PHE A 476 -1.16 13.13 -24.18
C PHE A 476 -2.02 12.12 -24.96
N ASN A 477 -2.31 10.99 -24.31
CA ASN A 477 -3.34 10.07 -24.77
C ASN A 477 -4.73 10.65 -24.43
N GLN A 478 -5.33 11.37 -25.38
CA GLN A 478 -6.63 12.03 -25.26
C GLN A 478 -7.79 11.05 -25.04
N ASP A 479 -7.63 9.77 -25.41
CA ASP A 479 -8.65 8.74 -25.27
C ASP A 479 -8.75 8.19 -23.85
N LEU A 480 -7.79 8.54 -22.96
CA LEU A 480 -7.72 7.99 -21.61
C LEU A 480 -8.46 8.88 -20.60
N GLY A 481 -9.64 8.44 -20.18
CA GLY A 481 -10.52 9.14 -19.27
C GLY A 481 -10.47 8.65 -17.81
N VAL A 482 -11.22 9.33 -16.95
CA VAL A 482 -11.35 9.01 -15.52
C VAL A 482 -12.08 7.68 -15.32
N GLN A 483 -11.48 6.80 -14.56
CA GLN A 483 -12.10 5.59 -14.02
C GLN A 483 -13.05 5.95 -12.87
N LYS A 484 -14.28 5.39 -12.83
CA LYS A 484 -15.27 5.62 -11.78
C LYS A 484 -15.74 4.30 -11.19
N THR A 485 -15.75 4.21 -9.87
CA THR A 485 -16.15 3.01 -9.14
C THR A 485 -17.38 3.28 -8.27
N GLU A 486 -18.35 2.37 -8.28
CA GLU A 486 -19.48 2.32 -7.37
C GLU A 486 -19.43 1.01 -6.59
N MET A 487 -19.54 1.05 -5.27
CA MET A 487 -19.44 -0.14 -4.42
C MET A 487 -20.44 -0.09 -3.27
N LEU A 488 -21.00 -1.26 -2.95
CA LEU A 488 -21.83 -1.52 -1.78
C LEU A 488 -21.11 -2.57 -0.91
N GLU A 489 -21.07 -2.34 0.38
CA GLU A 489 -20.46 -3.22 1.37
C GLU A 489 -21.46 -3.54 2.49
N LEU A 490 -21.45 -4.77 2.95
CA LEU A 490 -22.13 -5.24 4.16
C LEU A 490 -21.10 -5.94 5.04
N GLY A 491 -20.98 -5.50 6.29
CA GLY A 491 -20.02 -6.11 7.19
C GLY A 491 -20.61 -6.37 8.58
N VAL A 492 -20.02 -7.37 9.23
CA VAL A 492 -20.23 -7.70 10.64
C VAL A 492 -18.89 -7.76 11.30
N ASN A 493 -18.72 -7.05 12.40
CA ASN A 493 -17.49 -7.09 13.17
C ASN A 493 -17.77 -7.31 14.67
N ARG A 494 -16.87 -8.05 15.31
CA ARG A 494 -16.82 -8.20 16.75
C ARG A 494 -15.44 -7.77 17.25
N ARG A 495 -15.45 -6.91 18.25
CA ARG A 495 -14.26 -6.42 18.94
C ARG A 495 -14.39 -6.73 20.43
N ALA A 496 -13.63 -7.69 20.92
CA ALA A 496 -13.60 -8.08 22.32
C ALA A 496 -12.14 -8.15 22.77
N THR A 497 -11.88 -8.11 24.06
CA THR A 497 -10.55 -8.05 24.67
C THR A 497 -9.57 -9.09 24.11
N ASN A 498 -10.02 -10.33 23.92
CA ASN A 498 -9.13 -11.44 23.51
C ASN A 498 -9.49 -12.04 22.14
N SER A 499 -10.48 -11.51 21.43
CA SER A 499 -10.94 -12.09 20.17
C SER A 499 -11.63 -11.06 19.31
N ASN A 500 -11.04 -10.75 18.16
CA ASN A 500 -11.61 -9.86 17.17
C ASN A 500 -11.88 -10.64 15.90
N TRP A 501 -13.00 -10.35 15.24
CA TRP A 501 -13.24 -10.88 13.90
C TRP A 501 -14.10 -9.93 13.08
N GLU A 502 -13.93 -10.01 11.77
CA GLU A 502 -14.66 -9.23 10.80
C GLU A 502 -14.99 -10.11 9.59
N VAL A 503 -16.22 -9.99 9.09
CA VAL A 503 -16.66 -10.57 7.82
C VAL A 503 -17.26 -9.45 7.00
N VAL A 504 -16.78 -9.27 5.76
CA VAL A 504 -17.27 -8.25 4.84
C VAL A 504 -17.66 -8.90 3.52
N LEU A 505 -18.85 -8.60 3.04
CA LEU A 505 -19.31 -8.87 1.69
C LEU A 505 -19.29 -7.55 0.91
N PHE A 506 -18.81 -7.57 -0.31
CA PHE A 506 -18.84 -6.39 -1.16
C PHE A 506 -19.26 -6.74 -2.59
N THR A 507 -19.88 -5.77 -3.25
CA THR A 507 -20.19 -5.83 -4.68
C THR A 507 -20.12 -4.44 -5.28
N GLY A 508 -19.65 -4.34 -6.51
CA GLY A 508 -19.53 -3.07 -7.20
C GLY A 508 -19.17 -3.21 -8.67
N LYS A 509 -19.10 -2.07 -9.32
CA LYS A 509 -18.68 -1.95 -10.72
C LYS A 509 -17.71 -0.79 -10.88
N THR A 510 -16.83 -0.91 -11.87
CA THR A 510 -15.95 0.15 -12.30
C THR A 510 -16.23 0.45 -13.76
N ILE A 511 -16.44 1.71 -14.09
CA ILE A 511 -16.71 2.22 -15.44
C ILE A 511 -15.43 2.90 -15.94
N ASN A 512 -15.07 2.68 -17.19
CA ASN A 512 -13.81 3.15 -17.78
C ASN A 512 -12.59 2.63 -17.02
N ASP A 513 -12.59 1.34 -16.66
CA ASP A 513 -11.46 0.72 -15.97
C ASP A 513 -10.19 0.85 -16.83
N ILE A 514 -9.11 1.38 -16.27
CA ILE A 514 -7.87 1.61 -17.01
C ILE A 514 -7.07 0.31 -16.98
N VAL A 515 -6.65 -0.19 -18.12
CA VAL A 515 -5.88 -1.43 -18.25
C VAL A 515 -4.59 -1.23 -19.06
N PRO A 516 -3.47 -1.85 -18.66
CA PRO A 516 -2.23 -1.81 -19.41
C PRO A 516 -2.24 -2.84 -20.53
N TYR A 517 -1.49 -2.56 -21.61
CA TYR A 517 -1.18 -3.50 -22.68
C TYR A 517 0.17 -3.14 -23.33
N GLU A 518 0.76 -4.09 -24.04
CA GLU A 518 1.97 -3.87 -24.84
C GLU A 518 1.64 -3.97 -26.34
N LEU A 519 2.36 -3.22 -27.15
CA LEU A 519 2.31 -3.30 -28.61
C LEU A 519 3.51 -4.08 -29.14
N ALA A 520 3.31 -4.91 -30.15
CA ALA A 520 4.38 -5.66 -30.80
C ALA A 520 5.50 -4.78 -31.36
N ALA A 521 5.15 -3.56 -31.81
CA ALA A 521 6.10 -2.56 -32.31
C ALA A 521 7.00 -1.98 -31.20
N TYR A 522 6.57 -2.07 -29.92
CA TYR A 522 7.25 -1.47 -28.77
C TYR A 522 7.30 -2.46 -27.59
N PRO A 523 7.98 -3.62 -27.72
CA PRO A 523 8.01 -4.65 -26.68
C PRO A 523 8.70 -4.16 -25.40
N GLY A 524 7.99 -4.28 -24.25
CA GLY A 524 8.45 -3.81 -22.95
C GLY A 524 8.02 -2.39 -22.60
N ARG A 525 7.30 -1.68 -23.50
CA ARG A 525 6.65 -0.40 -23.23
C ARG A 525 5.17 -0.62 -22.94
N SER A 526 4.72 -0.18 -21.78
CA SER A 526 3.30 -0.25 -21.41
C SER A 526 2.53 0.92 -21.98
N PHE A 527 1.37 0.63 -22.56
CA PHE A 527 0.35 1.57 -23.01
C PHE A 527 -0.91 1.36 -22.17
N TYR A 528 -1.83 2.32 -22.17
CA TYR A 528 -3.03 2.28 -21.37
C TYR A 528 -4.28 2.62 -22.18
N ARG A 529 -5.38 1.96 -21.86
CA ARG A 529 -6.70 2.23 -22.43
C ARG A 529 -7.80 2.07 -21.40
N ASN A 530 -8.96 2.69 -21.62
CA ASN A 530 -10.16 2.39 -20.87
C ASN A 530 -10.81 1.09 -21.40
N ALA A 531 -10.92 0.05 -20.58
CA ALA A 531 -11.43 -1.28 -20.96
C ALA A 531 -12.95 -1.42 -20.81
N GLY A 532 -13.70 -0.30 -20.74
CA GLY A 532 -15.14 -0.34 -20.53
C GLY A 532 -15.52 -0.56 -19.07
N GLN A 533 -16.39 -1.54 -18.80
CA GLN A 533 -16.90 -1.82 -17.44
C GLN A 533 -16.35 -3.11 -16.88
N THR A 534 -16.02 -3.10 -15.57
CA THR A 534 -15.67 -4.30 -14.80
C THR A 534 -16.58 -4.47 -13.60
N LYS A 535 -16.82 -5.72 -13.19
CA LYS A 535 -17.61 -6.10 -12.01
C LYS A 535 -16.66 -6.63 -10.93
N ARG A 536 -16.93 -6.28 -9.68
CA ARG A 536 -16.11 -6.67 -8.53
C ARG A 536 -17.03 -7.17 -7.41
N SER A 537 -16.82 -8.38 -6.95
CA SER A 537 -17.52 -8.93 -5.78
C SER A 537 -16.62 -9.85 -4.98
N GLY A 538 -16.91 -10.01 -3.71
CA GLY A 538 -16.10 -10.89 -2.87
C GLY A 538 -16.56 -10.97 -1.43
N ILE A 539 -15.84 -11.84 -0.71
CA ILE A 539 -15.96 -12.00 0.73
C ILE A 539 -14.57 -11.90 1.35
N GLU A 540 -14.49 -11.17 2.44
CA GLU A 540 -13.27 -10.97 3.24
C GLU A 540 -13.53 -11.39 4.68
N LEU A 541 -12.57 -12.09 5.29
CA LEU A 541 -12.62 -12.58 6.65
C LEU A 541 -11.31 -12.24 7.35
N ALA A 542 -11.40 -11.68 8.55
CA ALA A 542 -10.30 -11.52 9.48
C ALA A 542 -10.69 -12.11 10.83
N TYR A 543 -9.78 -12.81 11.48
CA TYR A 543 -9.94 -13.36 12.81
C TYR A 543 -8.64 -13.23 13.59
N GLN A 544 -8.70 -12.62 14.76
CA GLN A 544 -7.58 -12.48 15.69
C GLN A 544 -7.99 -13.01 17.06
N ARG A 545 -7.11 -13.79 17.68
CA ARG A 545 -7.34 -14.28 19.02
C ARG A 545 -6.05 -14.38 19.81
N GLN A 546 -6.08 -13.83 21.02
CA GLN A 546 -5.05 -14.01 22.02
C GLN A 546 -5.54 -14.97 23.09
N PHE A 547 -4.77 -16.00 23.40
CA PHE A 547 -5.05 -16.91 24.50
C PHE A 547 -3.75 -17.37 25.17
N ASN A 548 -3.62 -17.07 26.46
CA ASN A 548 -2.40 -17.31 27.23
C ASN A 548 -1.14 -16.78 26.52
N ARG A 549 -0.26 -17.69 26.07
CA ARG A 549 1.01 -17.41 25.41
C ARG A 549 0.93 -17.47 23.89
N PHE A 550 -0.25 -17.67 23.33
CA PHE A 550 -0.47 -17.79 21.88
C PHE A 550 -1.25 -16.61 21.35
N ASN A 551 -0.80 -16.10 20.20
CA ASN A 551 -1.56 -15.19 19.35
C ASN A 551 -1.81 -15.87 18.01
N LEU A 552 -3.05 -15.85 17.56
CA LEU A 552 -3.51 -16.39 16.28
C LEU A 552 -4.09 -15.24 15.46
N ASP A 553 -3.58 -15.05 14.26
CA ASP A 553 -4.14 -14.13 13.24
C ASP A 553 -4.43 -14.94 11.97
N LEU A 554 -5.66 -14.86 11.48
CA LEU A 554 -6.12 -15.52 10.28
C LEU A 554 -6.85 -14.52 9.40
N VAL A 555 -6.46 -14.44 8.14
CA VAL A 555 -7.19 -13.69 7.12
C VAL A 555 -7.44 -14.54 5.90
N TYR A 556 -8.57 -14.31 5.25
CA TYR A 556 -8.94 -14.94 4.00
C TYR A 556 -9.77 -14.01 3.14
N ALA A 557 -9.58 -14.05 1.83
CA ALA A 557 -10.42 -13.35 0.87
C ALA A 557 -10.69 -14.24 -0.34
N TYR A 558 -11.92 -14.19 -0.82
CA TYR A 558 -12.36 -14.70 -2.11
C TYR A 558 -12.84 -13.53 -2.95
N LEU A 559 -12.29 -13.36 -4.15
CA LEU A 559 -12.55 -12.26 -5.06
C LEU A 559 -13.05 -12.80 -6.40
N ASP A 560 -14.21 -12.36 -6.85
CA ASP A 560 -14.71 -12.58 -8.21
C ASP A 560 -14.73 -11.24 -8.95
N LEU A 561 -13.71 -11.01 -9.76
CA LEU A 561 -13.46 -9.77 -10.47
C LEU A 561 -13.44 -10.07 -11.97
N ARG A 562 -14.33 -9.43 -12.74
CA ARG A 562 -14.52 -9.76 -14.17
C ARG A 562 -14.73 -8.53 -15.01
N PHE A 563 -14.37 -8.62 -16.28
CA PHE A 563 -14.91 -7.75 -17.31
C PHE A 563 -16.44 -7.96 -17.42
N ALA A 564 -17.16 -6.89 -17.69
CA ALA A 564 -18.62 -6.97 -17.84
C ALA A 564 -19.01 -7.71 -19.14
N GLU A 565 -20.28 -8.11 -19.23
CA GLU A 565 -20.83 -8.84 -20.39
C GLU A 565 -20.87 -8.00 -21.67
N ASP A 566 -20.95 -6.68 -21.51
CA ASP A 566 -20.99 -5.68 -22.58
C ASP A 566 -19.57 -5.24 -23.03
N SER A 567 -18.53 -5.85 -22.51
CA SER A 567 -17.17 -5.69 -22.97
C SER A 567 -16.96 -6.35 -24.34
N SER A 568 -15.78 -6.14 -24.98
CA SER A 568 -15.49 -6.84 -26.24
C SER A 568 -15.62 -8.35 -26.10
N PRO A 569 -16.04 -9.09 -27.15
CA PRO A 569 -16.31 -10.53 -27.07
C PRO A 569 -15.13 -11.36 -26.52
N GLU A 570 -13.90 -10.92 -26.78
CA GLU A 570 -12.68 -11.62 -26.38
C GLU A 570 -12.50 -11.63 -24.86
N VAL A 571 -12.96 -10.58 -24.16
CA VAL A 571 -12.75 -10.40 -22.71
C VAL A 571 -14.03 -10.47 -21.88
N ALA A 572 -15.23 -10.48 -22.51
CA ALA A 572 -16.52 -10.51 -21.81
C ALA A 572 -16.61 -11.66 -20.80
N ASN A 573 -16.96 -11.35 -19.55
CA ASN A 573 -17.02 -12.27 -18.42
C ASN A 573 -15.70 -12.95 -18.03
N ARG A 574 -14.55 -12.59 -18.63
CA ARG A 574 -13.23 -13.07 -18.22
C ARG A 574 -12.82 -12.45 -16.87
N HIS A 575 -12.00 -13.18 -16.14
CA HIS A 575 -11.42 -12.66 -14.89
C HIS A 575 -10.44 -11.52 -15.17
N LEU A 576 -10.41 -10.53 -14.30
CA LEU A 576 -9.37 -9.50 -14.36
C LEU A 576 -8.00 -10.13 -14.11
N PRO A 577 -7.01 -9.88 -14.98
CA PRO A 577 -5.69 -10.47 -14.83
C PRO A 577 -4.89 -9.87 -13.66
N GLY A 578 -3.87 -10.58 -13.23
CA GLY A 578 -2.95 -10.14 -12.18
C GLY A 578 -3.53 -10.16 -10.77
N VAL A 579 -4.76 -10.67 -10.57
CA VAL A 579 -5.42 -10.78 -9.26
C VAL A 579 -5.80 -12.23 -8.99
N PRO A 580 -5.25 -12.86 -7.93
CA PRO A 580 -5.69 -14.18 -7.52
C PRO A 580 -7.09 -14.12 -6.92
N TRP A 581 -7.96 -15.07 -7.30
CA TRP A 581 -9.32 -15.14 -6.74
C TRP A 581 -9.40 -15.63 -5.29
N GLN A 582 -8.30 -16.13 -4.75
CA GLN A 582 -8.19 -16.50 -3.33
C GLN A 582 -6.86 -16.02 -2.77
N SER A 583 -6.89 -15.46 -1.59
CA SER A 583 -5.70 -15.11 -0.82
C SER A 583 -5.95 -15.31 0.67
N GLY A 584 -4.90 -15.54 1.43
CA GLY A 584 -5.02 -15.66 2.88
C GLY A 584 -3.69 -15.79 3.57
N SER A 585 -3.71 -15.62 4.88
CA SER A 585 -2.55 -15.78 5.74
C SER A 585 -2.98 -16.31 7.11
N LEU A 586 -2.16 -17.17 7.68
CA LEU A 586 -2.25 -17.65 9.04
C LEU A 586 -0.94 -17.28 9.74
N GLN A 587 -1.02 -16.58 10.86
CA GLN A 587 0.13 -16.31 11.74
C GLN A 587 -0.13 -16.88 13.12
N LEU A 588 0.86 -17.61 13.64
CA LEU A 588 0.89 -18.13 15.00
C LEU A 588 2.12 -17.58 15.71
N SER A 589 1.91 -16.87 16.81
CA SER A 589 3.00 -16.40 17.67
C SER A 589 2.89 -17.10 19.03
N TYR A 590 3.99 -17.65 19.52
CA TYR A 590 4.09 -18.33 20.81
C TYR A 590 5.16 -17.68 21.68
N GLN A 591 4.76 -17.17 22.83
CA GLN A 591 5.67 -16.65 23.87
C GLN A 591 6.11 -17.79 24.76
N ALA A 592 7.21 -18.46 24.41
CA ALA A 592 7.70 -19.64 25.16
C ALA A 592 8.19 -19.26 26.56
N SER A 593 8.81 -18.08 26.70
CA SER A 593 9.17 -17.44 27.98
C SER A 593 9.13 -15.91 27.80
N GLU A 594 9.36 -15.14 28.85
CA GLU A 594 9.47 -13.67 28.74
C GLU A 594 10.51 -13.22 27.72
N SER A 595 11.55 -14.02 27.51
CA SER A 595 12.68 -13.72 26.62
C SER A 595 12.64 -14.42 25.26
N ILE A 596 11.77 -15.42 25.04
CA ILE A 596 11.76 -16.25 23.83
C ILE A 596 10.39 -16.19 23.16
N ARG A 597 10.38 -15.76 21.90
CA ARG A 597 9.19 -15.77 21.02
C ARG A 597 9.46 -16.57 19.76
N LEU A 598 8.48 -17.39 19.39
CA LEU A 598 8.44 -18.15 18.15
C LEU A 598 7.31 -17.62 17.28
N ASN A 599 7.55 -17.44 16.00
CA ASN A 599 6.51 -17.05 15.04
C ASN A 599 6.53 -18.02 13.86
N TYR A 600 5.35 -18.48 13.47
CA TYR A 600 5.10 -19.22 12.26
C TYR A 600 4.08 -18.47 11.43
N GLN A 601 4.34 -18.33 10.13
CA GLN A 601 3.43 -17.70 9.20
C GLN A 601 3.29 -18.56 7.95
N ARG A 602 2.04 -18.76 7.52
CA ARG A 602 1.70 -19.40 6.26
C ARG A 602 0.90 -18.45 5.40
N VAL A 603 1.34 -18.25 4.15
CA VAL A 603 0.71 -17.35 3.19
C VAL A 603 0.17 -18.14 2.02
N ARG A 604 -1.06 -17.88 1.61
CA ARG A 604 -1.70 -18.44 0.40
C ARG A 604 -1.86 -17.35 -0.66
N ARG A 605 -1.42 -17.66 -1.87
CA ARG A 605 -1.84 -16.97 -3.09
C ARG A 605 -2.53 -18.00 -3.99
N GLY A 606 -3.76 -17.71 -4.42
CA GLY A 606 -4.50 -18.51 -5.39
C GLY A 606 -3.93 -18.36 -6.80
N ALA A 607 -4.43 -19.14 -7.73
CA ALA A 607 -4.12 -18.96 -9.13
C ALA A 607 -4.71 -17.66 -9.66
N LEU A 608 -4.15 -17.15 -10.76
CA LEU A 608 -4.58 -15.93 -11.45
C LEU A 608 -4.37 -16.08 -12.97
N TYR A 609 -4.84 -15.13 -13.75
CA TYR A 609 -4.54 -15.03 -15.18
C TYR A 609 -3.54 -13.92 -15.45
N ALA A 610 -2.68 -14.09 -16.44
CA ALA A 610 -1.66 -13.12 -16.83
C ALA A 610 -2.14 -12.16 -17.94
N ASP A 611 -3.25 -12.48 -18.60
CA ASP A 611 -3.79 -11.73 -19.74
C ASP A 611 -5.31 -11.56 -19.65
N ASP A 612 -5.84 -10.55 -20.35
CA ASP A 612 -7.27 -10.21 -20.38
C ASP A 612 -8.14 -11.33 -20.95
N GLU A 613 -7.62 -12.12 -21.89
CA GLU A 613 -8.33 -13.21 -22.54
C GLU A 613 -8.36 -14.50 -21.69
N ASN A 614 -7.66 -14.52 -20.56
CA ASN A 614 -7.53 -15.65 -19.65
C ASN A 614 -6.92 -16.91 -20.30
N LEU A 615 -6.05 -16.75 -21.27
CA LEU A 615 -5.35 -17.83 -21.93
C LEU A 615 -4.17 -18.37 -21.10
N ASN A 616 -3.49 -17.48 -20.38
CA ASN A 616 -2.31 -17.79 -19.60
C ASN A 616 -2.63 -17.80 -18.09
N ARG A 617 -2.84 -19.00 -17.56
CA ARG A 617 -3.09 -19.21 -16.15
C ARG A 617 -1.79 -19.44 -15.40
N VAL A 618 -1.62 -18.70 -14.30
CA VAL A 618 -0.50 -18.83 -13.35
C VAL A 618 -0.96 -19.56 -12.10
N GLU A 619 -0.24 -20.61 -11.72
CA GLU A 619 -0.62 -21.44 -10.58
C GLU A 619 -0.42 -20.73 -9.25
N GLY A 620 -1.30 -21.01 -8.30
CA GLY A 620 -1.20 -20.51 -6.94
C GLY A 620 -0.17 -21.28 -6.11
N PHE A 621 0.22 -20.70 -4.98
CA PHE A 621 1.25 -21.27 -4.11
C PHE A 621 0.95 -21.08 -2.63
N TRP A 622 1.71 -21.78 -1.80
CA TRP A 622 1.80 -21.63 -0.36
C TRP A 622 3.24 -21.33 0.03
N LEU A 623 3.43 -20.36 0.96
CA LEU A 623 4.72 -20.06 1.54
C LEU A 623 4.64 -20.22 3.05
N ASP A 624 5.65 -20.87 3.62
CA ASP A 624 5.81 -21.03 5.06
C ASP A 624 7.05 -20.27 5.53
N HIS A 625 6.89 -19.52 6.62
CA HIS A 625 7.94 -18.74 7.24
C HIS A 625 8.00 -19.07 8.72
N PHE A 626 9.21 -19.06 9.28
CA PHE A 626 9.43 -19.28 10.70
C PHE A 626 10.49 -18.33 11.23
N SER A 627 10.29 -17.82 12.45
CA SER A 627 11.31 -17.05 13.15
C SER A 627 11.34 -17.34 14.65
N LEU A 628 12.54 -17.27 15.20
CA LEU A 628 12.85 -17.35 16.63
C LEU A 628 13.49 -16.05 17.06
N GLN A 629 12.98 -15.45 18.12
CA GLN A 629 13.56 -14.28 18.77
C GLN A 629 13.92 -14.62 20.21
N LYS A 630 15.10 -14.16 20.63
CA LYS A 630 15.54 -14.19 22.01
C LYS A 630 16.01 -12.82 22.46
N LYS A 631 15.55 -12.40 23.65
CA LYS A 631 15.92 -11.14 24.29
C LYS A 631 16.77 -11.42 25.54
N TRP A 632 17.71 -10.52 25.80
CA TRP A 632 18.49 -10.44 27.04
C TRP A 632 18.38 -9.01 27.55
N THR A 633 18.00 -8.85 28.79
CA THR A 633 17.91 -7.55 29.46
C THR A 633 19.04 -7.50 30.49
N LEU A 634 19.99 -6.64 30.26
CA LEU A 634 21.06 -6.26 31.19
C LEU A 634 20.65 -4.93 31.86
N THR A 635 21.35 -4.52 32.88
CA THR A 635 20.97 -3.34 33.69
C THR A 635 20.70 -2.06 32.87
N SER A 636 21.50 -1.79 31.85
CA SER A 636 21.37 -0.60 30.99
C SER A 636 21.31 -0.92 29.49
N LEU A 637 21.39 -2.21 29.13
CA LEU A 637 21.46 -2.66 27.75
C LEU A 637 20.41 -3.75 27.51
N SER A 638 19.61 -3.60 26.47
CA SER A 638 18.74 -4.66 25.94
C SER A 638 19.33 -5.17 24.63
N LEU A 639 19.55 -6.48 24.56
CA LEU A 639 19.98 -7.17 23.34
C LEU A 639 18.86 -8.08 22.86
N ALA A 640 18.53 -8.06 21.59
CA ALA A 640 17.61 -9.03 20.99
C ALA A 640 18.26 -9.63 19.73
N ALA A 641 18.27 -10.94 19.64
CA ALA A 641 18.67 -11.66 18.44
C ALA A 641 17.45 -12.36 17.82
N THR A 642 17.36 -12.29 16.50
CA THR A 642 16.34 -12.98 15.73
C THR A 642 16.99 -13.82 14.66
N MET A 643 16.52 -15.04 14.47
CA MET A 643 16.87 -15.89 13.35
C MET A 643 15.57 -16.34 12.68
N GLY A 644 15.53 -16.25 11.34
CA GLY A 644 14.35 -16.64 10.58
C GLY A 644 14.67 -17.35 9.28
N VAL A 645 13.69 -18.12 8.82
CA VAL A 645 13.68 -18.79 7.53
C VAL A 645 12.39 -18.41 6.80
N GLN A 646 12.50 -17.85 5.62
CA GLN A 646 11.37 -17.58 4.73
C GLN A 646 11.36 -18.60 3.59
N ASN A 647 10.15 -18.93 3.08
CA ASN A 647 9.94 -19.96 2.06
C ASN A 647 10.60 -21.30 2.44
N ILE A 648 10.23 -21.87 3.60
CA ILE A 648 10.85 -23.06 4.19
C ILE A 648 10.87 -24.25 3.19
N ALA A 649 9.78 -24.43 2.44
CA ALA A 649 9.65 -25.52 1.48
C ALA A 649 10.42 -25.26 0.16
N ASN A 650 11.06 -24.10 0.01
CA ASN A 650 11.74 -23.66 -1.21
C ASN A 650 10.84 -23.74 -2.45
N VAL A 651 9.59 -23.28 -2.30
CA VAL A 651 8.61 -23.26 -3.39
C VAL A 651 9.07 -22.27 -4.44
N ARG A 652 9.08 -22.65 -5.72
CA ARG A 652 9.25 -21.76 -6.85
C ARG A 652 7.91 -21.14 -7.19
N TYR A 653 7.83 -19.82 -7.28
CA TYR A 653 6.58 -19.08 -7.50
C TYR A 653 6.83 -17.78 -8.24
N ALA A 654 5.81 -17.28 -8.93
CA ALA A 654 5.79 -15.93 -9.46
C ALA A 654 5.29 -14.96 -8.37
N ASP A 655 6.16 -14.06 -7.92
CA ASP A 655 5.80 -13.00 -6.97
C ASP A 655 5.03 -11.89 -7.66
N ASN A 656 5.35 -11.61 -8.93
CA ASN A 656 4.66 -10.62 -9.75
C ASN A 656 4.37 -11.16 -11.16
N ILE A 657 3.35 -10.59 -11.80
CA ILE A 657 2.96 -10.89 -13.17
C ILE A 657 2.88 -9.60 -13.98
N ARG A 658 3.58 -9.56 -15.12
CA ARG A 658 3.43 -8.53 -16.14
C ARG A 658 2.16 -8.80 -16.93
N ILE A 659 1.12 -8.02 -16.67
CA ILE A 659 -0.19 -8.18 -17.33
C ILE A 659 -0.07 -7.84 -18.81
N ASN A 660 -0.61 -8.69 -19.69
CA ASN A 660 -0.65 -8.51 -21.15
C ASN A 660 0.74 -8.31 -21.79
N ALA A 661 1.80 -8.83 -21.20
CA ALA A 661 3.15 -8.66 -21.72
C ALA A 661 3.35 -9.35 -23.07
N PHE A 662 3.95 -8.66 -24.02
CA PHE A 662 4.29 -9.22 -25.34
C PHE A 662 5.30 -10.35 -25.22
N GLY A 663 5.10 -11.42 -26.02
CA GLY A 663 5.98 -12.59 -26.03
C GLY A 663 5.86 -13.48 -24.81
N SER A 664 4.70 -13.46 -24.13
CA SER A 664 4.39 -14.31 -22.95
C SER A 664 5.38 -14.16 -21.77
N ARG A 665 6.07 -13.03 -21.70
CA ARG A 665 7.02 -12.70 -20.62
C ARG A 665 6.29 -12.21 -19.38
N TYR A 666 5.55 -13.10 -18.76
CA TYR A 666 4.67 -12.72 -17.65
C TYR A 666 5.34 -12.82 -16.26
N TYR A 667 6.38 -13.67 -16.10
CA TYR A 667 6.80 -14.17 -14.80
C TYR A 667 7.95 -13.33 -14.21
N GLU A 668 7.72 -12.75 -13.04
CA GLU A 668 8.77 -12.23 -12.17
C GLU A 668 8.84 -13.12 -10.92
N LEU A 669 10.01 -13.72 -10.70
CA LEU A 669 10.15 -14.76 -9.70
C LEU A 669 10.22 -14.23 -8.28
N GLY A 670 9.55 -14.95 -7.36
CA GLY A 670 9.68 -14.72 -5.93
C GLY A 670 10.94 -15.35 -5.33
N LEU A 671 11.29 -14.88 -4.14
CA LEU A 671 12.50 -15.30 -3.43
C LEU A 671 12.47 -16.79 -3.08
N PRO A 672 13.53 -17.57 -3.39
CA PRO A 672 13.66 -18.95 -2.92
C PRO A 672 13.81 -18.97 -1.40
N ARG A 673 14.09 -20.16 -0.81
CA ARG A 673 14.37 -20.25 0.63
C ARG A 673 15.49 -19.33 1.03
N GLN A 674 15.24 -18.54 2.07
CA GLN A 674 16.23 -17.62 2.59
C GLN A 674 16.29 -17.67 4.12
N VAL A 675 17.49 -17.52 4.64
CA VAL A 675 17.77 -17.42 6.07
C VAL A 675 18.24 -16.01 6.36
N TYR A 676 17.84 -15.45 7.50
CA TYR A 676 18.33 -14.17 7.99
C TYR A 676 18.60 -14.21 9.49
N ILE A 677 19.50 -13.36 9.91
CA ILE A 677 19.82 -13.11 11.32
C ILE A 677 19.78 -11.60 11.55
N GLY A 678 19.14 -11.18 12.62
CA GLY A 678 19.09 -9.79 13.07
C GLY A 678 19.55 -9.66 14.51
N ILE A 679 20.30 -8.62 14.81
CA ILE A 679 20.72 -8.26 16.17
C ILE A 679 20.33 -6.83 16.42
N ASN A 680 19.59 -6.59 17.51
CA ASN A 680 19.24 -5.27 18.01
C ASN A 680 19.90 -5.04 19.35
N MET A 681 20.53 -3.90 19.49
CA MET A 681 21.09 -3.40 20.73
C MET A 681 20.44 -2.07 21.08
N SER A 682 19.84 -1.95 22.24
CA SER A 682 19.16 -0.74 22.73
C SER A 682 19.71 -0.33 24.08
N LEU A 683 20.04 0.97 24.21
CA LEU A 683 20.54 1.66 25.40
C LEU A 683 19.49 2.63 25.91
#